data_202e1c5f0fc0de73517156befb378b83
#
_entry.id   202e1c5f0fc0de73517156befb378b83
#
_cell.length_a   1.000
_cell.length_b   1.000
_cell.length_c   1.000
_cell.angle_alpha   90.00
_cell.angle_beta   90.00
_cell.angle_gamma   90.00
#
_symmetry.space_group_name_H-M   'P 1'
#
loop_
_entity.id
_entity.type
_entity.pdbx_description
1 polymer ?
#
loop_
_entity_poly.entity_id
_entity_poly.type
_entity_poly.pdbx_seq_one_letter_code
_entity_poly.pdbx_strand_id
1 'polypeptide(L)'
;MSGAIQLTXVDFQQIKDNLVNYLKSTREFTDFDFDGSNIQVILNLLAYQAQLNAYTTNMLANESFLTSSSVRNNVVANARALGYLPTSTRAARTSVNFEFQLTRNQYPQGFPRFLEIRPGVGFTVGAGEGSFIFNIVEIYVAAVDVNGLVKFNAVDGYEGAYVTTQFTVDKSNYTQRFILENPNIDTETIRIEVQENPNLDATQYYVQAKNLVDIDSQDRVFWIDEDESKFYELTFGDGYFGKKLPDGAKIHVTYVQTNGEMGNGLQGVDNFSFIGNLYDSNKTKITNTANITSVATSNGGAQLEGVPSIKFRAPKYHGAQNRCVTAQDYEAIIRQIYPAVDGIYVYGGETLEIPEFGRVYIAIKPLLGETLSNITKNYIKKSLQNYRIASLDICVVDPNVLYAEVDTLVYYDEKRTIKDSSGIDCMVTDTLLEYAKSLSISKFGGAVRFSRIVAAIDDAEESITRNLSQLRMRKDVKALMNTRAVYEVCFENPFQLDCNRSVCFSTYFYLARSGVADFETKYYIEDDPQSGKRSDYEVKKYVELSSEDKDYVKSLMTPPIVELPNFVYVNKETGEIFLDFPLGKLRLFYINSLNQKVYVDSDIGSIDYDKGELKIGYEKGKDLTVIDTEIPNGIIEFRAFPREQDIIAKHSVYLSLDIAKSSIEASPDTKIGEP
;
A
#
# COMPACT_ATOMS: atom_id res chain seq x y z
N MET A 1 -12.20 -5.58 -19.85
CA MET A 1 -13.02 -6.75 -19.44
C MET A 1 -13.09 -7.71 -20.61
N SER A 2 -12.63 -8.95 -20.46
CA SER A 2 -12.87 -9.95 -21.49
C SER A 2 -14.37 -10.28 -21.45
N GLY A 3 -15.05 -10.19 -22.58
CA GLY A 3 -16.47 -10.55 -22.68
C GLY A 3 -16.68 -12.02 -22.34
N ALA A 4 -17.84 -12.33 -21.83
CA ALA A 4 -18.23 -13.73 -21.62
C ALA A 4 -18.27 -14.47 -22.96
N ILE A 5 -17.74 -15.67 -22.98
CA ILE A 5 -17.76 -16.54 -24.17
C ILE A 5 -19.17 -17.07 -24.34
N GLN A 6 -19.77 -16.86 -25.52
CA GLN A 6 -21.10 -17.40 -25.86
C GLN A 6 -20.96 -18.26 -27.11
N LEU A 7 -21.06 -19.56 -26.94
CA LEU A 7 -20.95 -20.54 -28.01
C LEU A 7 -22.33 -20.92 -28.64
N THR A 8 -23.36 -20.77 -27.85
CA THR A 8 -24.70 -21.26 -28.24
C THR A 8 -25.82 -20.34 -27.73
N UNK A 9 -26.90 -20.16 -28.23
CA UNK A 9 -27.77 -19.50 -27.90
C UNK A 9 -28.38 -20.07 -26.88
N VAL A 10 -28.76 -19.45 -26.18
CA VAL A 10 -29.48 -19.88 -24.97
C VAL A 10 -30.90 -19.35 -24.89
N ASP A 11 -31.36 -18.66 -25.90
CA ASP A 11 -32.71 -18.13 -25.92
C ASP A 11 -33.72 -19.27 -26.21
N PHE A 12 -34.65 -19.50 -25.29
CA PHE A 12 -35.63 -20.56 -25.35
C PHE A 12 -36.53 -20.41 -26.60
N GLN A 13 -37.01 -19.17 -26.86
CA GLN A 13 -37.92 -18.92 -27.97
C GLN A 13 -37.24 -19.18 -29.33
N GLN A 14 -36.00 -18.72 -29.46
CA GLN A 14 -35.22 -18.94 -30.68
C GLN A 14 -34.96 -20.41 -30.90
N ILE A 15 -34.68 -21.19 -29.87
CA ILE A 15 -34.48 -22.65 -29.98
C ILE A 15 -35.81 -23.33 -30.42
N LYS A 16 -36.92 -22.94 -29.79
CA LYS A 16 -38.23 -23.44 -30.11
C LYS A 16 -38.60 -23.13 -31.58
N ASP A 17 -38.36 -21.87 -32.02
CA ASP A 17 -38.66 -21.45 -33.40
C ASP A 17 -37.82 -22.25 -34.42
N ASN A 18 -36.57 -22.55 -34.10
CA ASN A 18 -35.71 -23.39 -34.94
C ASN A 18 -36.26 -24.81 -35.04
N LEU A 19 -36.75 -25.38 -33.93
CA LEU A 19 -37.39 -26.71 -33.93
C LEU A 19 -38.68 -26.73 -34.79
N VAL A 20 -39.52 -25.69 -34.63
CA VAL A 20 -40.73 -25.52 -35.41
C VAL A 20 -40.38 -25.38 -36.91
N ASN A 21 -39.37 -24.58 -37.26
CA ASN A 21 -38.94 -24.40 -38.65
C ASN A 21 -38.39 -25.70 -39.25
N TYR A 22 -37.71 -26.51 -38.44
CA TYR A 22 -37.27 -27.84 -38.87
C TYR A 22 -38.47 -28.75 -39.18
N LEU A 23 -39.50 -28.76 -38.29
CA LEU A 23 -40.71 -29.54 -38.53
C LEU A 23 -41.47 -29.08 -39.77
N LYS A 24 -41.45 -27.77 -40.07
CA LYS A 24 -42.05 -27.23 -41.31
C LYS A 24 -41.35 -27.76 -42.57
N SER A 25 -40.07 -28.10 -42.46
CA SER A 25 -39.33 -28.66 -43.59
C SER A 25 -39.61 -30.15 -43.78
N THR A 26 -40.20 -30.86 -42.81
CA THR A 26 -40.65 -32.23 -42.88
C THR A 26 -42.15 -32.22 -43.04
N ARG A 27 -42.74 -33.22 -43.70
CA ARG A 27 -44.19 -33.29 -43.89
C ARG A 27 -44.85 -34.38 -43.07
N GLU A 28 -44.19 -34.84 -42.01
CA GLU A 28 -44.65 -35.97 -41.20
C GLU A 28 -45.59 -35.57 -40.04
N PHE A 29 -45.55 -34.30 -39.64
CA PHE A 29 -46.35 -33.76 -38.51
C PHE A 29 -47.15 -32.56 -39.01
N THR A 30 -48.40 -32.42 -38.57
CA THR A 30 -49.32 -31.39 -39.10
C THR A 30 -49.88 -30.43 -38.00
N ASP A 31 -49.83 -30.81 -36.73
CA ASP A 31 -50.47 -30.05 -35.66
C ASP A 31 -49.43 -29.39 -34.71
N PHE A 32 -48.20 -29.17 -35.15
CA PHE A 32 -47.12 -28.58 -34.36
C PHE A 32 -47.34 -27.06 -34.10
N ASP A 33 -48.14 -26.38 -34.87
CA ASP A 33 -48.43 -24.95 -34.72
C ASP A 33 -49.55 -24.68 -33.69
N PHE A 34 -50.26 -25.70 -33.22
CA PHE A 34 -51.35 -25.55 -32.25
C PHE A 34 -50.79 -25.59 -30.81
N ASP A 35 -50.93 -24.51 -30.07
CA ASP A 35 -50.34 -24.37 -28.74
C ASP A 35 -50.79 -25.41 -27.72
N GLY A 36 -51.98 -25.94 -27.88
CA GLY A 36 -52.50 -26.99 -26.99
C GLY A 36 -52.18 -28.41 -27.43
N SER A 37 -51.42 -28.60 -28.52
CA SER A 37 -51.13 -29.95 -29.05
C SER A 37 -50.06 -30.65 -28.18
N ASN A 38 -50.12 -31.98 -28.18
CA ASN A 38 -49.13 -32.82 -27.51
C ASN A 38 -47.71 -32.59 -28.11
N ILE A 39 -47.65 -32.27 -29.39
CA ILE A 39 -46.39 -31.98 -30.09
C ILE A 39 -45.77 -30.70 -29.54
N GLN A 40 -46.57 -29.65 -29.25
CA GLN A 40 -46.07 -28.41 -28.66
C GLN A 40 -45.49 -28.63 -27.26
N VAL A 41 -46.10 -29.54 -26.47
CA VAL A 41 -45.53 -29.88 -25.14
C VAL A 41 -44.18 -30.54 -25.29
N ILE A 42 -44.04 -31.45 -26.25
CA ILE A 42 -42.77 -32.14 -26.56
C ILE A 42 -41.74 -31.13 -27.09
N LEU A 43 -42.12 -30.18 -27.97
CA LEU A 43 -41.24 -29.12 -28.46
C LEU A 43 -40.74 -28.21 -27.34
N ASN A 44 -41.64 -27.85 -26.42
CA ASN A 44 -41.26 -27.04 -25.24
C ASN A 44 -40.25 -27.80 -24.36
N LEU A 45 -40.47 -29.12 -24.16
CA LEU A 45 -39.57 -29.96 -23.37
C LEU A 45 -38.19 -30.06 -24.05
N LEU A 46 -38.17 -30.28 -25.39
CA LEU A 46 -36.92 -30.34 -26.16
C LEU A 46 -36.19 -28.99 -26.17
N ALA A 47 -36.95 -27.89 -26.34
CA ALA A 47 -36.36 -26.54 -26.29
C ALA A 47 -35.77 -26.25 -24.91
N TYR A 48 -36.47 -26.63 -23.82
CA TYR A 48 -35.96 -26.47 -22.45
C TYR A 48 -34.68 -27.30 -22.24
N GLN A 49 -34.67 -28.54 -22.68
CA GLN A 49 -33.48 -29.41 -22.59
C GLN A 49 -32.31 -28.83 -23.39
N ALA A 50 -32.59 -28.33 -24.60
CA ALA A 50 -31.56 -27.71 -25.44
C ALA A 50 -31.03 -26.42 -24.79
N GLN A 51 -31.90 -25.63 -24.17
CA GLN A 51 -31.50 -24.42 -23.42
C GLN A 51 -30.58 -24.79 -22.25
N LEU A 52 -30.92 -25.80 -21.46
CA LEU A 52 -30.08 -26.28 -20.36
C LEU A 52 -28.72 -26.74 -20.88
N ASN A 53 -28.70 -27.49 -21.96
CA ASN A 53 -27.45 -27.96 -22.57
C ASN A 53 -26.61 -26.78 -23.07
N ALA A 54 -27.24 -25.80 -23.71
CA ALA A 54 -26.58 -24.59 -24.20
C ALA A 54 -26.00 -23.78 -23.04
N TYR A 55 -26.75 -23.60 -21.95
CA TYR A 55 -26.29 -22.91 -20.74
C TYR A 55 -25.08 -23.63 -20.14
N THR A 56 -25.18 -24.96 -19.98
CA THR A 56 -24.08 -25.77 -19.41
C THR A 56 -22.84 -25.71 -20.31
N THR A 57 -23.01 -25.75 -21.62
CA THR A 57 -21.90 -25.63 -22.58
C THR A 57 -21.21 -24.27 -22.47
N ASN A 58 -21.99 -23.19 -22.43
CA ASN A 58 -21.45 -21.84 -22.31
C ASN A 58 -20.75 -21.67 -20.95
N MET A 59 -21.32 -22.19 -19.85
CA MET A 59 -20.70 -22.17 -18.53
C MET A 59 -19.38 -22.94 -18.54
N LEU A 60 -19.36 -24.15 -19.10
CA LEU A 60 -18.14 -24.96 -19.19
C LEU A 60 -17.04 -24.21 -19.96
N ALA A 61 -17.41 -23.61 -21.10
CA ALA A 61 -16.47 -22.84 -21.91
C ALA A 61 -15.90 -21.65 -21.13
N ASN A 62 -16.74 -20.91 -20.40
CA ASN A 62 -16.29 -19.76 -19.59
C ASN A 62 -15.39 -20.22 -18.45
N GLU A 63 -15.76 -21.30 -17.77
CA GLU A 63 -14.99 -21.76 -16.60
C GLU A 63 -13.68 -22.46 -17.00
N SER A 64 -13.47 -22.76 -18.27
CA SER A 64 -12.22 -23.39 -18.77
C SER A 64 -11.05 -22.40 -18.89
N PHE A 65 -11.31 -21.10 -18.88
CA PHE A 65 -10.25 -20.09 -19.06
C PHE A 65 -10.17 -19.15 -17.87
N LEU A 66 -8.95 -18.82 -17.46
CA LEU A 66 -8.71 -17.94 -16.31
C LEU A 66 -9.43 -16.58 -16.44
N THR A 67 -9.45 -16.01 -17.64
CA THR A 67 -10.03 -14.68 -17.90
C THR A 67 -11.55 -14.64 -17.75
N SER A 68 -12.24 -15.71 -18.15
CA SER A 68 -13.71 -15.77 -18.17
C SER A 68 -14.30 -16.54 -16.99
N SER A 69 -13.53 -17.40 -16.30
CA SER A 69 -14.05 -18.19 -15.16
C SER A 69 -14.52 -17.28 -14.03
N SER A 70 -15.56 -17.69 -13.34
CA SER A 70 -16.19 -16.91 -12.26
C SER A 70 -16.18 -17.66 -10.91
N VAL A 71 -16.19 -18.98 -10.96
CA VAL A 71 -16.16 -19.83 -9.76
C VAL A 71 -14.73 -19.90 -9.24
N ARG A 72 -14.52 -19.50 -7.96
CA ARG A 72 -13.17 -19.42 -7.34
C ARG A 72 -12.36 -20.71 -7.57
N ASN A 73 -12.96 -21.88 -7.36
CA ASN A 73 -12.24 -23.16 -7.47
C ASN A 73 -11.65 -23.34 -8.87
N ASN A 74 -12.40 -22.97 -9.91
CA ASN A 74 -11.94 -23.05 -11.29
C ASN A 74 -10.85 -22.01 -11.58
N VAL A 75 -10.99 -20.80 -11.02
CA VAL A 75 -9.99 -19.74 -11.13
C VAL A 75 -8.68 -20.19 -10.49
N VAL A 76 -8.74 -20.79 -9.28
CA VAL A 76 -7.57 -21.30 -8.56
C VAL A 76 -6.92 -22.44 -9.35
N ALA A 77 -7.72 -23.36 -9.89
CA ALA A 77 -7.21 -24.48 -10.72
C ALA A 77 -6.49 -23.96 -11.97
N ASN A 78 -7.07 -22.97 -12.65
CA ASN A 78 -6.46 -22.34 -13.83
C ASN A 78 -5.18 -21.57 -13.47
N ALA A 79 -5.17 -20.88 -12.34
CA ALA A 79 -3.99 -20.15 -11.85
C ALA A 79 -2.86 -21.13 -11.47
N ARG A 80 -3.22 -22.27 -10.86
CA ARG A 80 -2.25 -23.33 -10.50
C ARG A 80 -1.56 -23.88 -11.76
N ALA A 81 -2.29 -24.03 -12.86
CA ALA A 81 -1.72 -24.47 -14.13
C ALA A 81 -0.64 -23.50 -14.64
N LEU A 82 -0.71 -22.23 -14.23
CA LEU A 82 0.32 -21.21 -14.51
C LEU A 82 1.43 -21.16 -13.45
N GLY A 83 1.38 -22.03 -12.44
CA GLY A 83 2.34 -22.04 -11.33
C GLY A 83 2.04 -21.01 -10.24
N TYR A 84 0.86 -20.41 -10.22
CA TYR A 84 0.49 -19.38 -9.27
C TYR A 84 -0.37 -19.95 -8.13
N LEU A 85 0.13 -19.85 -6.90
CA LEU A 85 -0.66 -20.15 -5.70
C LEU A 85 -1.28 -18.84 -5.20
N PRO A 86 -2.62 -18.72 -5.14
CA PRO A 86 -3.22 -17.51 -4.61
C PRO A 86 -2.76 -17.20 -3.18
N THR A 87 -2.65 -15.93 -2.86
CA THR A 87 -2.19 -15.49 -1.54
C THR A 87 -3.22 -15.85 -0.48
N SER A 88 -2.77 -16.52 0.57
CA SER A 88 -3.60 -16.86 1.74
C SER A 88 -3.97 -15.60 2.53
N THR A 89 -4.86 -15.74 3.50
CA THR A 89 -5.05 -14.71 4.53
C THR A 89 -3.68 -14.47 5.19
N ARG A 90 -3.31 -13.20 5.33
CA ARG A 90 -2.00 -12.81 5.89
C ARG A 90 -2.16 -12.25 7.28
N ALA A 91 -1.33 -12.72 8.19
CA ALA A 91 -1.25 -12.20 9.55
C ALA A 91 -0.63 -10.80 9.53
N ALA A 92 -1.18 -9.91 10.34
CA ALA A 92 -0.50 -8.65 10.62
C ALA A 92 0.81 -8.96 11.35
N ARG A 93 1.88 -8.26 10.98
CA ARG A 93 3.22 -8.47 11.54
C ARG A 93 3.67 -7.24 12.29
N THR A 94 4.34 -7.49 13.39
CA THR A 94 5.04 -6.45 14.14
C THR A 94 6.45 -6.94 14.42
N SER A 95 7.31 -6.02 14.80
CA SER A 95 8.65 -6.37 15.27
C SER A 95 8.93 -5.63 16.56
N VAL A 96 9.42 -6.34 17.53
CA VAL A 96 9.56 -5.85 18.89
C VAL A 96 11.01 -6.00 19.35
N ASN A 97 11.56 -4.92 19.92
CA ASN A 97 12.83 -4.95 20.65
C ASN A 97 12.50 -4.96 22.14
N PHE A 98 13.12 -5.84 22.86
CA PHE A 98 12.91 -5.93 24.30
C PHE A 98 14.12 -6.55 24.99
N GLU A 99 14.19 -6.39 26.30
CA GLU A 99 15.31 -6.86 27.10
C GLU A 99 14.83 -7.52 28.39
N PHE A 100 15.62 -8.47 28.87
CA PHE A 100 15.41 -9.12 30.16
C PHE A 100 16.59 -8.79 31.07
N GLN A 101 16.29 -8.57 32.34
CA GLN A 101 17.30 -8.46 33.39
C GLN A 101 17.28 -9.72 34.25
N LEU A 102 18.34 -10.49 34.18
CA LEU A 102 18.54 -11.66 35.05
C LEU A 102 19.14 -11.21 36.38
N THR A 103 18.78 -11.88 37.47
CA THR A 103 19.28 -11.55 38.79
C THR A 103 20.24 -12.63 39.27
N ARG A 104 21.15 -12.25 40.17
CA ARG A 104 22.07 -13.19 40.80
C ARG A 104 21.33 -14.22 41.66
N ASN A 105 20.17 -13.87 42.20
CA ASN A 105 19.35 -14.82 42.98
C ASN A 105 18.82 -15.96 42.12
N GLN A 106 18.52 -15.69 40.86
CA GLN A 106 18.10 -16.72 39.89
C GLN A 106 19.28 -17.61 39.48
N TYR A 107 20.48 -17.03 39.40
CA TYR A 107 21.68 -17.71 38.94
C TYR A 107 22.87 -17.49 39.89
N PRO A 108 22.85 -18.12 41.07
CA PRO A 108 23.91 -17.94 42.09
C PRO A 108 25.30 -18.37 41.60
N GLN A 109 25.36 -19.35 40.69
CA GLN A 109 26.60 -19.91 40.16
C GLN A 109 27.10 -19.21 38.89
N GLY A 110 26.40 -18.18 38.45
CA GLY A 110 26.74 -17.44 37.24
C GLY A 110 25.63 -17.46 36.21
N PHE A 111 25.56 -16.41 35.40
CA PHE A 111 24.50 -16.28 34.39
C PHE A 111 24.65 -17.34 33.28
N PRO A 112 23.53 -17.78 32.66
CA PRO A 112 23.60 -18.66 31.50
C PRO A 112 24.29 -17.94 30.34
N ARG A 113 24.80 -18.71 29.38
CA ARG A 113 25.49 -18.12 28.20
C ARG A 113 24.54 -17.36 27.28
N PHE A 114 23.29 -17.86 27.15
CA PHE A 114 22.30 -17.26 26.26
C PHE A 114 20.90 -17.57 26.79
N LEU A 115 19.93 -16.78 26.32
CA LEU A 115 18.50 -17.07 26.44
C LEU A 115 17.95 -17.39 25.05
N GLU A 116 16.97 -18.29 25.04
CA GLU A 116 16.32 -18.76 23.82
C GLU A 116 14.80 -18.54 23.94
N ILE A 117 14.21 -17.92 22.90
CA ILE A 117 12.75 -17.83 22.76
C ILE A 117 12.34 -18.88 21.74
N ARG A 118 11.40 -19.74 22.11
CA ARG A 118 10.88 -20.79 21.24
C ARG A 118 9.54 -20.39 20.61
N PRO A 119 9.21 -20.97 19.44
CA PRO A 119 7.94 -20.70 18.78
C PRO A 119 6.72 -20.93 19.67
N GLY A 120 5.70 -20.14 19.45
CA GLY A 120 4.46 -20.15 20.20
C GLY A 120 3.94 -18.74 20.41
N VAL A 121 3.03 -18.59 21.36
CA VAL A 121 2.51 -17.26 21.72
C VAL A 121 3.69 -16.39 22.18
N GLY A 122 3.78 -15.16 21.68
CA GLY A 122 4.88 -14.26 21.98
C GLY A 122 4.47 -13.03 22.78
N PHE A 123 3.49 -12.29 22.27
CA PHE A 123 3.07 -11.02 22.88
C PHE A 123 1.55 -10.93 22.96
N THR A 124 1.05 -10.27 24.01
CA THR A 124 -0.33 -9.78 24.05
C THR A 124 -0.32 -8.27 23.85
N VAL A 125 -1.34 -7.76 23.17
CA VAL A 125 -1.48 -6.34 22.87
C VAL A 125 -2.90 -5.90 23.23
N GLY A 126 -3.02 -4.94 24.12
CA GLY A 126 -4.29 -4.31 24.44
C GLY A 126 -4.63 -3.22 23.42
N ALA A 127 -5.82 -3.24 22.87
CA ALA A 127 -6.28 -2.23 21.92
C ALA A 127 -7.79 -2.00 22.08
N GLY A 128 -8.15 -0.85 22.63
CA GLY A 128 -9.56 -0.52 22.87
C GLY A 128 -10.24 -1.54 23.76
N GLU A 129 -11.35 -2.10 23.32
CA GLU A 129 -12.12 -3.11 24.05
C GLU A 129 -11.63 -4.55 23.85
N GLY A 130 -10.60 -4.74 23.03
CA GLY A 130 -10.10 -6.07 22.68
C GLY A 130 -8.64 -6.29 23.01
N SER A 131 -8.21 -7.51 22.85
CA SER A 131 -6.80 -7.88 22.95
C SER A 131 -6.42 -8.73 21.74
N PHE A 132 -5.20 -8.53 21.27
CA PHE A 132 -4.62 -9.28 20.17
C PHE A 132 -3.44 -10.09 20.67
N ILE A 133 -3.20 -11.24 20.05
CA ILE A 133 -2.07 -12.10 20.34
C ILE A 133 -1.14 -12.09 19.13
N PHE A 134 0.14 -11.88 19.36
CA PHE A 134 1.19 -12.01 18.34
C PHE A 134 2.05 -13.21 18.67
N ASN A 135 2.23 -14.08 17.68
CA ASN A 135 2.92 -15.36 17.84
C ASN A 135 4.31 -15.28 17.23
N ILE A 136 5.26 -15.94 17.86
CA ILE A 136 6.64 -16.06 17.38
C ILE A 136 6.74 -17.42 16.68
N VAL A 137 7.14 -17.42 15.42
CA VAL A 137 7.20 -18.66 14.61
C VAL A 137 8.63 -19.18 14.42
N GLU A 138 9.65 -18.38 14.79
CA GLU A 138 11.06 -18.76 14.69
C GLU A 138 11.71 -18.79 16.07
N ILE A 139 12.86 -19.44 16.18
CA ILE A 139 13.67 -19.47 17.40
C ILE A 139 14.58 -18.23 17.41
N TYR A 140 14.58 -17.52 18.52
CA TYR A 140 15.47 -16.36 18.73
C TYR A 140 16.41 -16.67 19.91
N VAL A 141 17.70 -16.38 19.70
CA VAL A 141 18.74 -16.60 20.71
C VAL A 141 19.49 -15.30 20.94
N ALA A 142 19.70 -14.92 22.19
CA ALA A 142 20.45 -13.72 22.56
C ALA A 142 21.44 -14.04 23.68
N ALA A 143 22.66 -13.53 23.57
CA ALA A 143 23.69 -13.71 24.57
C ALA A 143 23.41 -12.91 25.84
N VAL A 144 23.78 -13.46 26.99
CA VAL A 144 23.67 -12.79 28.29
C VAL A 144 24.97 -12.01 28.52
N ASP A 145 24.86 -10.72 28.88
CA ASP A 145 26.04 -9.93 29.18
C ASP A 145 26.53 -10.17 30.62
N VAL A 146 27.65 -9.54 30.98
CA VAL A 146 28.29 -9.72 32.31
C VAL A 146 27.43 -9.21 33.46
N ASN A 147 26.47 -8.34 33.17
CA ASN A 147 25.54 -7.78 34.16
C ASN A 147 24.20 -8.52 34.22
N GLY A 148 24.04 -9.56 33.41
CA GLY A 148 22.79 -10.33 33.33
C GLY A 148 21.74 -9.70 32.43
N LEU A 149 22.09 -8.71 31.61
CA LEU A 149 21.20 -8.08 30.66
C LEU A 149 21.21 -8.88 29.34
N VAL A 150 20.00 -9.14 28.81
CA VAL A 150 19.82 -9.86 27.54
C VAL A 150 18.93 -9.01 26.64
N LYS A 151 19.39 -8.72 25.45
CA LYS A 151 18.65 -7.91 24.48
C LYS A 151 18.21 -8.74 23.28
N PHE A 152 16.94 -8.74 23.00
CA PHE A 152 16.35 -9.32 21.81
C PHE A 152 15.96 -8.19 20.87
N ASN A 153 16.54 -8.17 19.69
CA ASN A 153 16.29 -7.15 18.69
C ASN A 153 15.54 -7.74 17.51
N ALA A 154 14.52 -7.03 17.05
CA ALA A 154 13.77 -7.36 15.87
C ALA A 154 13.14 -8.77 15.93
N VAL A 155 12.43 -9.05 17.02
CA VAL A 155 11.67 -10.29 17.16
C VAL A 155 10.33 -10.10 16.46
N ASP A 156 10.08 -10.90 15.43
CA ASP A 156 8.87 -10.80 14.62
C ASP A 156 7.70 -11.53 15.28
N GLY A 157 6.58 -10.83 15.38
CA GLY A 157 5.32 -11.38 15.86
C GLY A 157 4.26 -11.39 14.77
N TYR A 158 3.48 -12.46 14.70
CA TYR A 158 2.41 -12.67 13.73
C TYR A 158 1.08 -12.73 14.47
N GLU A 159 0.14 -11.87 14.10
CA GLU A 159 -1.17 -11.76 14.78
C GLU A 159 -2.01 -13.02 14.54
N GLY A 160 -2.66 -13.54 15.59
CA GLY A 160 -3.60 -14.64 15.47
C GLY A 160 -3.44 -15.70 16.55
N ALA A 161 -4.00 -16.87 16.30
CA ALA A 161 -3.91 -18.03 17.18
C ALA A 161 -2.83 -19.01 16.69
N TYR A 162 -1.93 -19.41 17.56
CA TYR A 162 -0.89 -20.40 17.24
C TYR A 162 -1.52 -21.80 17.34
N VAL A 163 -1.53 -22.53 16.24
CA VAL A 163 -2.19 -23.83 16.13
C VAL A 163 -1.17 -24.91 15.79
N THR A 164 -1.31 -26.07 16.40
CA THR A 164 -0.53 -27.28 16.09
C THR A 164 -1.47 -28.39 15.67
N THR A 165 -1.21 -28.99 14.53
CA THR A 165 -1.96 -30.14 14.00
C THR A 165 -0.99 -31.31 13.77
N GLN A 166 -1.42 -32.53 14.08
CA GLN A 166 -0.59 -33.72 13.89
C GLN A 166 -1.28 -34.69 12.93
N PHE A 167 -0.52 -35.23 11.99
CA PHE A 167 -0.95 -36.32 11.12
C PHE A 167 -0.02 -37.53 11.34
N THR A 168 -0.56 -38.71 11.09
CA THR A 168 0.24 -39.96 11.07
C THR A 168 0.13 -40.55 9.66
N VAL A 169 1.27 -40.87 9.06
CA VAL A 169 1.33 -41.45 7.71
C VAL A 169 0.87 -42.91 7.77
N ASP A 170 -0.12 -43.27 6.98
CA ASP A 170 -0.64 -44.63 6.82
C ASP A 170 -0.55 -45.07 5.37
N LYS A 171 0.45 -45.85 5.02
CA LYS A 171 0.68 -46.31 3.65
C LYS A 171 -0.36 -47.34 3.17
N SER A 172 -1.17 -47.91 4.09
CA SER A 172 -2.27 -48.77 3.67
C SER A 172 -3.44 -47.97 3.08
N ASN A 173 -3.51 -46.66 3.39
CA ASN A 173 -4.53 -45.75 2.87
C ASN A 173 -3.95 -44.99 1.64
N TYR A 174 -4.22 -45.48 0.44
CA TYR A 174 -3.72 -44.88 -0.80
C TYR A 174 -4.35 -43.52 -1.14
N THR A 175 -5.43 -43.14 -0.43
CA THR A 175 -6.12 -41.86 -0.66
C THR A 175 -5.91 -40.88 0.49
N GLN A 176 -4.92 -41.13 1.37
CA GLN A 176 -4.65 -40.24 2.48
C GLN A 176 -4.26 -38.84 2.01
N ARG A 177 -4.96 -37.84 2.55
CA ARG A 177 -4.69 -36.41 2.28
C ARG A 177 -4.39 -35.71 3.60
N PHE A 178 -3.46 -34.75 3.56
CA PHE A 178 -3.07 -33.98 4.74
C PHE A 178 -3.63 -32.56 4.62
N ILE A 179 -4.88 -32.39 5.05
CA ILE A 179 -5.61 -31.13 4.92
C ILE A 179 -5.64 -30.40 6.25
N LEU A 180 -5.24 -29.12 6.24
CA LEU A 180 -5.36 -28.22 7.39
C LEU A 180 -6.76 -27.62 7.38
N GLU A 181 -7.65 -28.15 8.20
CA GLU A 181 -9.10 -27.85 8.17
C GLU A 181 -9.47 -26.54 8.89
N ASN A 182 -8.51 -25.70 9.22
CA ASN A 182 -8.78 -24.38 9.81
C ASN A 182 -8.85 -23.29 8.73
N PRO A 183 -9.81 -22.39 8.85
CA PRO A 183 -9.86 -21.24 7.93
C PRO A 183 -8.82 -20.18 8.30
N ASN A 184 -8.54 -19.29 7.36
CA ASN A 184 -7.73 -18.10 7.59
C ASN A 184 -6.30 -18.39 8.08
N ILE A 185 -5.70 -19.44 7.54
CA ILE A 185 -4.30 -19.78 7.82
C ILE A 185 -3.39 -18.85 7.03
N ASP A 186 -2.38 -18.29 7.69
CA ASP A 186 -1.28 -17.62 7.00
C ASP A 186 -0.26 -18.69 6.58
N THR A 187 -0.22 -19.02 5.30
CA THR A 187 0.64 -20.08 4.75
C THR A 187 2.13 -19.83 4.94
N GLU A 188 2.54 -18.55 5.10
CA GLU A 188 3.95 -18.23 5.37
C GLU A 188 4.41 -18.63 6.77
N THR A 189 3.46 -18.79 7.70
CA THR A 189 3.77 -19.18 9.07
C THR A 189 3.83 -20.71 9.25
N ILE A 190 3.47 -21.49 8.22
CA ILE A 190 3.47 -22.95 8.31
C ILE A 190 4.89 -23.46 8.52
N ARG A 191 5.07 -24.25 9.58
CA ARG A 191 6.33 -24.95 9.87
C ARG A 191 6.00 -26.42 10.07
N ILE A 192 6.80 -27.29 9.46
CA ILE A 192 6.56 -28.74 9.49
C ILE A 192 7.79 -29.45 10.05
N GLU A 193 7.55 -30.23 11.09
CA GLU A 193 8.53 -31.16 11.66
C GLU A 193 7.99 -32.58 11.51
N VAL A 194 8.82 -33.47 11.01
CA VAL A 194 8.43 -34.87 10.82
C VAL A 194 9.30 -35.78 11.70
N GLN A 195 8.65 -36.55 12.55
CA GLN A 195 9.27 -37.65 13.23
C GLN A 195 9.28 -38.86 12.28
N GLU A 196 10.38 -38.98 11.52
CA GLU A 196 10.48 -40.02 10.47
C GLU A 196 10.49 -41.45 11.00
N ASN A 197 11.02 -41.65 12.20
CA ASN A 197 11.02 -42.95 12.86
C ASN A 197 10.11 -42.90 14.07
N PRO A 198 9.01 -43.65 14.07
CA PRO A 198 8.07 -43.65 15.24
C PRO A 198 8.68 -44.02 16.57
N ASN A 199 9.81 -44.73 16.55
CA ASN A 199 10.50 -45.25 17.76
C ASN A 199 11.58 -44.27 18.28
N LEU A 200 11.82 -43.15 17.59
CA LEU A 200 12.83 -42.16 17.99
C LEU A 200 12.16 -40.81 18.12
N ASP A 201 12.44 -40.08 19.18
CA ASP A 201 11.86 -38.75 19.42
C ASP A 201 12.50 -37.64 18.54
N ALA A 202 13.43 -38.02 17.67
CA ALA A 202 14.09 -37.05 16.79
C ALA A 202 13.14 -36.59 15.65
N THR A 203 12.97 -35.30 15.51
CA THR A 203 12.21 -34.68 14.40
C THR A 203 13.13 -34.05 13.40
N GLN A 204 12.67 -33.95 12.16
CA GLN A 204 13.38 -33.31 11.05
C GLN A 204 12.51 -32.20 10.46
N TYR A 205 13.13 -31.05 10.19
CA TYR A 205 12.43 -29.93 9.57
C TYR A 205 12.24 -30.17 8.07
N TYR A 206 11.03 -29.93 7.59
CA TYR A 206 10.68 -29.96 6.17
C TYR A 206 10.47 -28.51 5.70
N VAL A 207 10.96 -28.20 4.50
CA VAL A 207 10.96 -26.87 3.93
C VAL A 207 9.96 -26.79 2.76
N GLN A 208 9.23 -25.70 2.68
CA GLN A 208 8.30 -25.51 1.55
C GLN A 208 9.08 -25.38 0.25
N ALA A 209 8.79 -26.27 -0.70
CA ALA A 209 9.37 -26.24 -2.03
C ALA A 209 8.55 -25.30 -2.93
N LYS A 210 9.24 -24.39 -3.61
CA LYS A 210 8.61 -23.47 -4.58
C LYS A 210 8.85 -23.90 -6.02
N ASN A 211 9.94 -24.62 -6.28
CA ASN A 211 10.33 -25.09 -7.62
C ASN A 211 10.70 -26.57 -7.57
N LEU A 212 10.58 -27.25 -8.71
CA LEU A 212 10.97 -28.66 -8.85
C LEU A 212 12.40 -28.86 -9.35
N VAL A 213 13.04 -27.78 -9.85
CA VAL A 213 14.29 -27.89 -10.64
C VAL A 213 15.48 -28.37 -9.79
N ASP A 214 15.56 -27.96 -8.53
CA ASP A 214 16.72 -28.24 -7.68
C ASP A 214 16.40 -29.23 -6.55
N ILE A 215 15.34 -30.03 -6.70
CA ILE A 215 14.90 -30.95 -5.63
C ILE A 215 15.41 -32.37 -5.93
N ASP A 216 16.19 -32.92 -5.00
CA ASP A 216 16.68 -34.29 -5.03
C ASP A 216 15.73 -35.23 -4.31
N SER A 217 15.89 -36.53 -4.53
CA SER A 217 15.08 -37.61 -3.92
C SER A 217 15.18 -37.70 -2.40
N GLN A 218 16.20 -37.09 -1.79
CA GLN A 218 16.41 -37.09 -0.34
C GLN A 218 16.04 -35.77 0.35
N ASP A 219 15.64 -34.75 -0.41
CA ASP A 219 15.31 -33.44 0.15
C ASP A 219 14.02 -33.50 0.94
N ARG A 220 14.05 -32.92 2.13
CA ARG A 220 12.91 -32.83 3.05
C ARG A 220 12.07 -31.61 2.69
N VAL A 221 11.15 -31.80 1.74
CA VAL A 221 10.34 -30.73 1.17
C VAL A 221 8.85 -31.07 1.22
N PHE A 222 8.03 -30.02 1.19
CA PHE A 222 6.57 -30.15 1.06
C PHE A 222 6.03 -29.05 0.17
N TRP A 223 4.85 -29.27 -0.39
CA TRP A 223 4.10 -28.32 -1.22
C TRP A 223 2.77 -28.00 -0.54
N ILE A 224 2.23 -26.83 -0.84
CA ILE A 224 0.94 -26.36 -0.33
C ILE A 224 0.05 -26.04 -1.51
N ASP A 225 -1.17 -26.56 -1.51
CA ASP A 225 -2.20 -26.25 -2.49
C ASP A 225 -3.49 -25.85 -1.78
N GLU A 226 -4.25 -24.93 -2.39
CA GLU A 226 -5.58 -24.57 -1.90
C GLU A 226 -6.58 -25.63 -2.37
N ASP A 227 -7.33 -26.23 -1.42
CA ASP A 227 -8.38 -27.21 -1.69
C ASP A 227 -9.69 -26.51 -2.09
N GLU A 228 -10.64 -27.29 -2.58
CA GLU A 228 -11.96 -26.80 -3.02
C GLU A 228 -12.74 -26.09 -1.90
N SER A 229 -12.47 -26.44 -0.67
CA SER A 229 -13.10 -25.83 0.52
C SER A 229 -12.36 -24.62 1.06
N LYS A 230 -11.33 -24.11 0.35
CA LYS A 230 -10.44 -23.00 0.74
C LYS A 230 -9.53 -23.37 1.91
N PHE A 231 -9.37 -24.64 2.19
CA PHE A 231 -8.38 -25.16 3.14
C PHE A 231 -7.08 -25.45 2.40
N TYR A 232 -6.03 -25.74 3.13
CA TYR A 232 -4.71 -26.01 2.54
C TYR A 232 -4.35 -27.47 2.69
N GLU A 233 -3.98 -28.09 1.58
CA GLU A 233 -3.50 -29.46 1.52
C GLU A 233 -1.98 -29.45 1.43
N LEU A 234 -1.36 -30.30 2.24
CA LEU A 234 0.09 -30.50 2.26
C LEU A 234 0.42 -31.76 1.46
N THR A 235 1.36 -31.64 0.54
CA THR A 235 1.86 -32.75 -0.28
C THR A 235 3.36 -32.91 -0.01
N PHE A 236 3.81 -34.15 0.11
CA PHE A 236 5.21 -34.48 0.42
C PHE A 236 5.85 -35.21 -0.74
N GLY A 237 7.17 -35.38 -0.69
CA GLY A 237 7.93 -36.02 -1.77
C GLY A 237 7.48 -37.45 -2.07
N ASP A 238 7.62 -37.83 -3.33
CA ASP A 238 7.26 -39.17 -3.85
C ASP A 238 8.46 -40.15 -3.91
N GLY A 239 9.66 -39.64 -3.58
CA GLY A 239 10.90 -40.39 -3.66
C GLY A 239 11.71 -40.11 -4.92
N TYR A 240 11.16 -39.33 -5.86
CA TYR A 240 11.84 -38.77 -7.03
C TYR A 240 12.06 -37.28 -6.84
N PHE A 241 10.99 -36.57 -6.49
CA PHE A 241 11.03 -35.14 -6.13
C PHE A 241 10.73 -35.02 -4.64
N GLY A 242 11.80 -34.98 -3.87
CA GLY A 242 11.69 -34.92 -2.42
C GLY A 242 11.55 -36.28 -1.75
N LYS A 243 11.89 -36.31 -0.48
CA LYS A 243 11.89 -37.54 0.31
C LYS A 243 10.48 -38.06 0.58
N LYS A 244 10.23 -39.32 0.25
CA LYS A 244 8.97 -39.99 0.55
C LYS A 244 8.86 -40.29 2.04
N LEU A 245 7.73 -39.97 2.63
CA LEU A 245 7.48 -40.19 4.05
C LEU A 245 7.46 -41.69 4.40
N PRO A 246 8.13 -42.12 5.49
CA PRO A 246 8.01 -43.49 5.94
C PRO A 246 6.62 -43.80 6.54
N ASP A 247 6.26 -45.08 6.56
CA ASP A 247 5.02 -45.52 7.21
C ASP A 247 5.08 -45.27 8.72
N GLY A 248 4.00 -44.78 9.31
CA GLY A 248 3.93 -44.47 10.74
C GLY A 248 4.61 -43.17 11.14
N ALA A 249 5.21 -42.43 10.17
CA ALA A 249 5.82 -41.13 10.47
C ALA A 249 4.77 -40.16 11.02
N LYS A 250 5.16 -39.34 11.98
CA LYS A 250 4.27 -38.32 12.57
C LYS A 250 4.67 -36.95 12.03
N ILE A 251 3.70 -36.26 11.43
CA ILE A 251 3.87 -34.93 10.85
C ILE A 251 3.30 -33.92 11.84
N HIS A 252 4.14 -33.06 12.39
CA HIS A 252 3.72 -31.96 13.27
C HIS A 252 3.71 -30.67 12.46
N VAL A 253 2.55 -30.07 12.30
CA VAL A 253 2.36 -28.84 11.53
C VAL A 253 1.97 -27.74 12.50
N THR A 254 2.75 -26.65 12.53
CA THR A 254 2.42 -25.45 13.30
C THR A 254 2.16 -24.29 12.33
N TYR A 255 1.20 -23.45 12.66
CA TYR A 255 0.84 -22.29 11.84
C TYR A 255 0.06 -21.28 12.66
N VAL A 256 -0.12 -20.09 12.09
CA VAL A 256 -0.93 -19.03 12.70
C VAL A 256 -2.25 -18.92 11.94
N GLN A 257 -3.35 -19.02 12.69
CA GLN A 257 -4.70 -18.71 12.20
C GLN A 257 -4.98 -17.25 12.54
N THR A 258 -5.12 -16.40 11.53
CA THR A 258 -5.11 -14.94 11.68
C THR A 258 -6.49 -14.31 11.47
N ASN A 259 -6.66 -13.11 12.02
CA ASN A 259 -7.83 -12.25 11.75
C ASN A 259 -7.60 -11.31 10.55
N GLY A 260 -6.45 -11.43 9.87
CA GLY A 260 -6.13 -10.66 8.68
C GLY A 260 -5.92 -9.17 8.99
N GLU A 261 -6.69 -8.32 8.32
CA GLU A 261 -6.54 -6.87 8.42
C GLU A 261 -6.79 -6.30 9.82
N MET A 262 -7.55 -7.00 10.65
CA MET A 262 -7.93 -6.51 11.98
C MET A 262 -6.75 -6.30 12.92
N GLY A 263 -5.65 -7.01 12.68
CA GLY A 263 -4.42 -6.87 13.46
C GLY A 263 -3.51 -5.73 13.04
N ASN A 264 -3.87 -4.98 11.99
CA ASN A 264 -3.04 -3.88 11.50
C ASN A 264 -3.21 -2.62 12.36
N GLY A 265 -2.16 -1.81 12.43
CA GLY A 265 -2.19 -0.49 13.07
C GLY A 265 -1.93 -0.51 14.58
N LEU A 266 -1.64 -1.66 15.17
CA LEU A 266 -1.34 -1.76 16.61
C LEU A 266 0.07 -1.24 16.87
N GLN A 267 0.20 -0.37 17.89
CA GLN A 267 1.47 0.30 18.19
C GLN A 267 1.52 0.69 19.66
N GLY A 268 2.67 1.16 20.08
CA GLY A 268 2.90 1.66 21.43
C GLY A 268 3.54 0.63 22.36
N VAL A 269 4.69 1.00 22.90
CA VAL A 269 5.50 0.14 23.78
C VAL A 269 4.69 -0.33 24.99
N ASP A 270 3.86 0.55 25.56
CA ASP A 270 3.09 0.27 26.78
C ASP A 270 1.92 -0.70 26.53
N ASN A 271 1.51 -0.88 25.28
CA ASN A 271 0.39 -1.75 24.92
C ASN A 271 0.82 -3.21 24.75
N PHE A 272 2.12 -3.46 24.56
CA PHE A 272 2.67 -4.80 24.31
C PHE A 272 3.21 -5.42 25.60
N SER A 273 2.93 -6.70 25.79
CA SER A 273 3.47 -7.49 26.93
C SER A 273 3.96 -8.84 26.41
N PHE A 274 5.19 -9.19 26.77
CA PHE A 274 5.78 -10.48 26.39
C PHE A 274 5.21 -11.59 27.28
N ILE A 275 4.69 -12.65 26.66
CA ILE A 275 4.15 -13.84 27.35
C ILE A 275 4.73 -15.12 26.76
N GLY A 276 5.83 -15.01 26.03
CA GLY A 276 6.40 -16.12 25.26
C GLY A 276 7.17 -17.15 26.11
N ASN A 277 7.61 -18.21 25.45
CA ASN A 277 8.36 -19.32 26.04
C ASN A 277 9.86 -18.99 26.03
N LEU A 278 10.38 -18.65 27.19
CA LEU A 278 11.78 -18.27 27.40
C LEU A 278 12.53 -19.40 28.10
N TYR A 279 13.68 -19.80 27.55
CA TYR A 279 14.52 -20.86 28.06
C TYR A 279 15.97 -20.36 28.20
N ASP A 280 16.68 -20.90 29.20
CA ASP A 280 18.11 -20.63 29.36
C ASP A 280 18.95 -21.66 28.58
N SER A 281 20.27 -21.50 28.63
CA SER A 281 21.21 -22.39 27.94
C SER A 281 21.19 -23.84 28.50
N ASN A 282 20.59 -24.04 29.64
CA ASN A 282 20.41 -25.38 30.27
C ASN A 282 19.06 -26.00 29.91
N LYS A 283 18.31 -25.36 29.00
CA LYS A 283 16.97 -25.78 28.57
C LYS A 283 15.91 -25.67 29.67
N THR A 284 16.17 -24.91 30.72
CA THR A 284 15.21 -24.67 31.81
C THR A 284 14.31 -23.48 31.43
N LYS A 285 12.99 -23.67 31.54
CA LYS A 285 12.04 -22.58 31.27
C LYS A 285 12.14 -21.55 32.40
N ILE A 286 12.24 -20.28 32.04
CA ILE A 286 12.33 -19.17 32.97
C ILE A 286 11.20 -18.18 32.75
N THR A 287 10.81 -17.50 33.84
CA THR A 287 9.75 -16.49 33.80
C THR A 287 10.34 -15.16 34.27
N ASN A 288 10.63 -14.29 33.33
CA ASN A 288 11.11 -12.94 33.63
C ASN A 288 10.22 -11.93 32.89
N THR A 289 10.04 -10.76 33.48
CA THR A 289 9.31 -9.68 32.83
C THR A 289 10.21 -9.02 31.78
N ALA A 290 9.71 -8.92 30.58
CA ALA A 290 10.40 -8.24 29.49
C ALA A 290 10.19 -6.71 29.62
N ASN A 291 11.25 -5.97 29.44
CA ASN A 291 11.19 -4.51 29.26
C ASN A 291 11.17 -4.24 27.74
N ILE A 292 10.02 -3.84 27.23
CA ILE A 292 9.86 -3.58 25.78
C ILE A 292 10.41 -2.18 25.50
N THR A 293 11.39 -2.10 24.59
CA THR A 293 12.10 -0.86 24.28
C THR A 293 11.60 -0.18 23.02
N SER A 294 11.16 -0.95 22.01
CA SER A 294 10.53 -0.39 20.81
C SER A 294 9.62 -1.40 20.14
N VAL A 295 8.58 -0.90 19.48
CA VAL A 295 7.59 -1.70 18.75
C VAL A 295 7.36 -1.05 17.39
N ALA A 296 7.49 -1.85 16.33
CA ALA A 296 7.07 -1.41 14.99
C ALA A 296 5.54 -1.51 14.88
N THR A 297 4.91 -0.51 14.28
CA THR A 297 3.46 -0.56 14.03
C THR A 297 3.12 -1.81 13.24
N SER A 298 2.14 -2.59 13.69
CA SER A 298 1.74 -3.81 13.01
C SER A 298 1.15 -3.50 11.63
N ASN A 299 1.52 -4.27 10.64
CA ASN A 299 1.07 -4.09 9.26
C ASN A 299 1.14 -5.40 8.48
N GLY A 300 0.68 -5.39 7.24
CA GLY A 300 0.78 -6.53 6.34
C GLY A 300 -0.35 -7.53 6.45
N GLY A 301 -1.27 -7.36 7.40
CA GLY A 301 -2.46 -8.22 7.50
C GLY A 301 -3.39 -8.00 6.30
N ALA A 302 -3.87 -9.09 5.70
CA ALA A 302 -4.71 -9.04 4.51
C ALA A 302 -5.66 -10.24 4.45
N GLN A 303 -6.80 -10.05 3.83
CA GLN A 303 -7.77 -11.13 3.61
C GLN A 303 -7.35 -12.05 2.45
N LEU A 304 -7.99 -13.20 2.36
CA LEU A 304 -7.77 -14.17 1.30
C LEU A 304 -7.92 -13.50 -0.08
N GLU A 305 -7.00 -13.76 -0.98
CA GLU A 305 -6.97 -13.14 -2.31
C GLU A 305 -8.25 -13.44 -3.09
N GLY A 306 -8.89 -12.38 -3.59
CA GLY A 306 -10.13 -12.48 -4.35
C GLY A 306 -9.92 -12.85 -5.82
N VAL A 307 -10.99 -13.33 -6.47
CA VAL A 307 -10.97 -13.77 -7.87
C VAL A 307 -10.41 -12.70 -8.83
N PRO A 308 -10.82 -11.42 -8.76
CA PRO A 308 -10.26 -10.42 -9.70
C PRO A 308 -8.75 -10.25 -9.56
N SER A 309 -8.23 -10.32 -8.33
CA SER A 309 -6.79 -10.23 -8.06
C SER A 309 -6.04 -11.41 -8.66
N ILE A 310 -6.55 -12.64 -8.46
CA ILE A 310 -5.93 -13.86 -9.00
C ILE A 310 -5.84 -13.77 -10.54
N LYS A 311 -6.94 -13.38 -11.20
CA LYS A 311 -6.99 -13.21 -12.66
C LYS A 311 -5.96 -12.22 -13.17
N PHE A 312 -5.74 -11.15 -12.43
CA PHE A 312 -4.78 -10.10 -12.80
C PHE A 312 -3.33 -10.55 -12.56
N ARG A 313 -3.08 -11.21 -11.42
CA ARG A 313 -1.71 -11.52 -10.98
C ARG A 313 -1.13 -12.80 -11.59
N ALA A 314 -1.94 -13.85 -11.79
CA ALA A 314 -1.43 -15.14 -12.20
C ALA A 314 -0.72 -15.10 -13.57
N PRO A 315 -1.26 -14.43 -14.63
CA PRO A 315 -0.53 -14.32 -15.89
C PRO A 315 0.78 -13.53 -15.78
N LYS A 316 0.78 -12.47 -14.95
CA LYS A 316 1.98 -11.64 -14.73
C LYS A 316 3.08 -12.42 -14.00
N TYR A 317 2.68 -13.21 -13.00
CA TYR A 317 3.60 -14.09 -12.26
C TYR A 317 4.22 -15.13 -13.19
N HIS A 318 3.40 -15.75 -14.05
CA HIS A 318 3.87 -16.71 -15.03
C HIS A 318 4.85 -16.07 -16.02
N GLY A 319 4.54 -14.85 -16.49
CA GLY A 319 5.41 -14.09 -17.39
C GLY A 319 6.77 -13.75 -16.78
N ALA A 320 6.83 -13.51 -15.47
CA ALA A 320 8.07 -13.22 -14.76
C ALA A 320 9.00 -14.44 -14.62
N GLN A 321 8.48 -15.66 -14.75
CA GLN A 321 9.24 -16.93 -14.69
C GLN A 321 10.15 -17.03 -13.46
N ASN A 322 9.65 -16.59 -12.30
CA ASN A 322 10.37 -16.59 -11.02
C ASN A 322 11.66 -15.75 -11.05
N ARG A 323 11.70 -14.69 -11.88
CA ARG A 323 12.83 -13.76 -11.91
C ARG A 323 12.31 -12.33 -12.13
N CYS A 324 13.00 -11.38 -11.53
CA CYS A 324 12.68 -9.96 -11.67
C CYS A 324 13.69 -9.34 -12.65
N VAL A 325 13.24 -9.02 -13.84
CA VAL A 325 14.04 -8.36 -14.87
C VAL A 325 13.50 -6.95 -15.13
N THR A 326 12.20 -6.84 -15.32
CA THR A 326 11.53 -5.55 -15.58
C THR A 326 10.89 -4.99 -14.30
N ALA A 327 10.57 -3.71 -14.29
CA ALA A 327 9.85 -3.08 -13.19
C ALA A 327 8.53 -3.80 -12.89
N GLN A 328 7.82 -4.25 -13.92
CA GLN A 328 6.57 -4.98 -13.78
C GLN A 328 6.74 -6.35 -13.10
N ASP A 329 7.87 -7.02 -13.33
CA ASP A 329 8.18 -8.30 -12.66
C ASP A 329 8.32 -8.08 -11.15
N TYR A 330 9.09 -7.04 -10.76
CA TYR A 330 9.23 -6.67 -9.34
C TYR A 330 7.89 -6.35 -8.71
N GLU A 331 7.06 -5.56 -9.39
CA GLU A 331 5.72 -5.22 -8.89
C GLU A 331 4.85 -6.46 -8.67
N ALA A 332 4.82 -7.37 -9.64
CA ALA A 332 4.02 -8.61 -9.56
C ALA A 332 4.45 -9.49 -8.39
N ILE A 333 5.75 -9.68 -8.23
CA ILE A 333 6.30 -10.54 -7.16
C ILE A 333 6.15 -9.89 -5.80
N ILE A 334 6.36 -8.57 -5.68
CA ILE A 334 6.18 -7.86 -4.40
C ILE A 334 4.73 -7.94 -3.94
N ARG A 335 3.76 -7.77 -4.83
CA ARG A 335 2.34 -7.89 -4.47
C ARG A 335 1.98 -9.30 -4.01
N GLN A 336 2.71 -10.32 -4.45
CA GLN A 336 2.54 -11.68 -3.95
C GLN A 336 3.18 -11.86 -2.56
N ILE A 337 4.40 -11.34 -2.39
CA ILE A 337 5.14 -11.43 -1.11
C ILE A 337 4.45 -10.62 -0.01
N TYR A 338 3.98 -9.41 -0.35
CA TYR A 338 3.41 -8.44 0.59
C TYR A 338 2.15 -7.82 -0.05
N PRO A 339 0.97 -8.44 0.14
CA PRO A 339 -0.26 -7.96 -0.53
C PRO A 339 -0.78 -6.60 -0.06
N ALA A 340 -0.42 -6.16 1.16
CA ALA A 340 -0.91 -4.91 1.76
C ALA A 340 -0.18 -3.68 1.17
N VAL A 341 -0.15 -3.58 -0.15
CA VAL A 341 0.53 -2.52 -0.91
C VAL A 341 -0.49 -1.74 -1.73
N ASP A 342 -0.50 -0.43 -1.57
CA ASP A 342 -1.30 0.48 -2.38
C ASP A 342 -0.58 0.77 -3.71
N GLY A 343 0.69 1.18 -3.66
CA GLY A 343 1.47 1.47 -4.86
C GLY A 343 2.92 1.00 -4.78
N ILE A 344 3.48 0.67 -5.94
CA ILE A 344 4.89 0.29 -6.08
C ILE A 344 5.47 1.08 -7.26
N TYR A 345 6.66 1.63 -7.06
CA TYR A 345 7.44 2.26 -8.13
C TYR A 345 8.86 1.71 -8.11
N VAL A 346 9.28 1.12 -9.23
CA VAL A 346 10.59 0.49 -9.38
C VAL A 346 11.42 1.27 -10.38
N TYR A 347 12.66 1.59 -10.01
CA TYR A 347 13.57 2.31 -10.90
C TYR A 347 15.02 1.87 -10.67
N GLY A 348 15.83 1.99 -11.70
CA GLY A 348 17.26 1.68 -11.61
C GLY A 348 18.04 2.83 -10.98
N GLY A 349 19.12 2.51 -10.29
CA GLY A 349 19.99 3.52 -9.68
C GLY A 349 20.66 4.45 -10.70
N GLU A 350 20.70 4.07 -11.96
CA GLU A 350 21.21 4.93 -13.04
C GLU A 350 20.35 6.18 -13.28
N THR A 351 19.11 6.19 -12.81
CA THR A 351 18.20 7.34 -12.96
C THR A 351 18.36 8.38 -11.85
N LEU A 352 19.16 8.10 -10.83
CA LEU A 352 19.42 9.04 -9.74
C LEU A 352 20.29 10.21 -10.21
N GLU A 353 20.19 11.34 -9.53
CA GLU A 353 21.00 12.55 -9.78
C GLU A 353 22.51 12.22 -9.77
N ILE A 354 22.91 11.35 -8.82
CA ILE A 354 24.23 10.74 -8.81
C ILE A 354 24.03 9.25 -9.15
N PRO A 355 24.36 8.80 -10.38
CA PRO A 355 24.04 7.44 -10.79
C PRO A 355 24.72 6.36 -9.93
N GLU A 356 23.93 5.39 -9.48
CA GLU A 356 24.42 4.21 -8.75
C GLU A 356 24.12 2.94 -9.55
N PHE A 357 25.09 2.49 -10.33
CA PHE A 357 24.93 1.30 -11.17
C PHE A 357 24.87 0.03 -10.33
N GLY A 358 24.12 -0.96 -10.82
CA GLY A 358 23.98 -2.25 -10.14
C GLY A 358 22.97 -2.25 -8.98
N ARG A 359 22.16 -1.20 -8.88
CA ARG A 359 21.11 -1.10 -7.84
C ARG A 359 19.74 -0.90 -8.46
N VAL A 360 18.76 -1.54 -7.84
CA VAL A 360 17.33 -1.35 -8.16
C VAL A 360 16.66 -0.78 -6.91
N TYR A 361 16.02 0.37 -7.08
CA TYR A 361 15.28 1.04 -6.02
C TYR A 361 13.79 0.74 -6.15
N ILE A 362 13.18 0.38 -5.03
CA ILE A 362 11.76 0.00 -4.97
C ILE A 362 11.09 0.88 -3.92
N ALA A 363 10.28 1.83 -4.36
CA ALA A 363 9.46 2.66 -3.49
C ALA A 363 8.10 2.00 -3.31
N ILE A 364 7.72 1.71 -2.06
CA ILE A 364 6.47 1.02 -1.75
C ILE A 364 5.62 1.90 -0.85
N LYS A 365 4.39 2.22 -1.30
CA LYS A 365 3.37 2.88 -0.48
C LYS A 365 2.50 1.78 0.13
N PRO A 366 2.51 1.59 1.45
CA PRO A 366 1.64 0.60 2.08
C PRO A 366 0.17 1.02 2.03
N LEU A 367 -0.73 0.05 2.09
CA LEU A 367 -2.17 0.28 2.12
C LEU A 367 -2.58 1.07 3.37
N LEU A 368 -1.94 0.82 4.50
CA LEU A 368 -2.14 1.54 5.75
C LEU A 368 -0.83 2.18 6.19
N GLY A 369 -0.90 3.46 6.54
CA GLY A 369 0.27 4.23 6.97
C GLY A 369 1.03 4.88 5.83
N GLU A 370 2.10 5.57 6.17
CA GLU A 370 2.90 6.37 5.23
C GLU A 370 4.09 5.61 4.68
N THR A 371 4.77 4.88 5.56
CA THR A 371 6.01 4.18 5.23
C THR A 371 6.01 2.78 5.82
N LEU A 372 6.84 1.91 5.25
CA LEU A 372 7.08 0.57 5.78
C LEU A 372 8.11 0.62 6.91
N SER A 373 7.92 -0.23 7.91
CA SER A 373 8.94 -0.44 8.95
C SER A 373 10.22 -1.03 8.31
N ASN A 374 11.36 -0.78 8.94
CA ASN A 374 12.64 -1.32 8.46
C ASN A 374 12.63 -2.84 8.35
N ILE A 375 11.90 -3.50 9.21
CA ILE A 375 11.81 -4.95 9.24
C ILE A 375 10.98 -5.46 8.05
N THR A 376 9.87 -4.80 7.75
CA THR A 376 9.10 -5.13 6.55
C THR A 376 9.92 -4.92 5.28
N LYS A 377 10.69 -3.82 5.22
CA LYS A 377 11.61 -3.56 4.11
C LYS A 377 12.64 -4.68 3.97
N ASN A 378 13.25 -5.10 5.08
CA ASN A 378 14.24 -6.18 5.09
C ASN A 378 13.61 -7.52 4.72
N TYR A 379 12.39 -7.81 5.18
CA TYR A 379 11.64 -9.01 4.80
C TYR A 379 11.41 -9.04 3.27
N ILE A 380 10.92 -7.94 2.71
CA ILE A 380 10.69 -7.83 1.27
C ILE A 380 12.01 -7.99 0.50
N LYS A 381 13.08 -7.30 0.94
CA LYS A 381 14.41 -7.40 0.33
C LYS A 381 14.92 -8.84 0.34
N LYS A 382 14.83 -9.53 1.49
CA LYS A 382 15.27 -10.91 1.66
C LYS A 382 14.46 -11.86 0.75
N SER A 383 13.14 -11.69 0.70
CA SER A 383 12.27 -12.52 -0.14
C SER A 383 12.56 -12.32 -1.63
N LEU A 384 12.88 -11.10 -2.05
CA LEU A 384 13.22 -10.77 -3.44
C LEU A 384 14.59 -11.32 -3.87
N GLN A 385 15.48 -11.65 -2.93
CA GLN A 385 16.80 -12.18 -3.27
C GLN A 385 16.72 -13.45 -4.13
N ASN A 386 15.68 -14.25 -3.95
CA ASN A 386 15.48 -15.49 -4.70
C ASN A 386 15.05 -15.23 -6.16
N TYR A 387 14.64 -14.01 -6.48
CA TYR A 387 14.09 -13.63 -7.79
C TYR A 387 15.00 -12.66 -8.54
N ARG A 388 16.01 -12.10 -7.89
CA ARG A 388 16.87 -11.06 -8.49
C ARG A 388 17.85 -11.65 -9.48
N ILE A 389 18.26 -10.82 -10.43
CA ILE A 389 19.40 -11.14 -11.32
C ILE A 389 20.70 -11.01 -10.51
N ALA A 390 21.63 -11.91 -10.74
CA ALA A 390 22.97 -11.83 -10.14
C ALA A 390 23.59 -10.46 -10.46
N SER A 391 24.29 -9.85 -9.59
CA SER A 391 24.91 -8.53 -9.72
C SER A 391 24.02 -7.32 -9.43
N LEU A 392 22.72 -7.49 -9.23
CA LEU A 392 21.85 -6.37 -8.84
C LEU A 392 21.58 -6.39 -7.33
N ASP A 393 21.77 -5.25 -6.66
CA ASP A 393 21.34 -5.07 -5.26
C ASP A 393 19.98 -4.38 -5.21
N ILE A 394 19.15 -4.85 -4.29
CA ILE A 394 17.77 -4.35 -4.14
C ILE A 394 17.72 -3.41 -2.92
N CYS A 395 17.20 -2.21 -3.14
CA CYS A 395 17.03 -1.20 -2.10
C CYS A 395 15.55 -0.84 -1.99
N VAL A 396 14.92 -1.21 -0.86
CA VAL A 396 13.53 -0.83 -0.59
C VAL A 396 13.56 0.51 0.14
N VAL A 397 12.93 1.52 -0.47
CA VAL A 397 12.94 2.90 0.03
C VAL A 397 11.51 3.39 0.31
N ASP A 398 11.40 4.47 1.07
CA ASP A 398 10.11 5.10 1.34
C ASP A 398 9.61 5.85 0.11
N PRO A 399 8.30 5.90 -0.13
CA PRO A 399 7.76 6.62 -1.27
C PRO A 399 7.87 8.13 -1.06
N ASN A 400 8.11 8.84 -2.14
CA ASN A 400 8.00 10.31 -2.15
C ASN A 400 6.52 10.64 -2.38
N VAL A 401 5.85 11.18 -1.36
CA VAL A 401 4.40 11.44 -1.38
C VAL A 401 4.15 12.94 -1.55
N LEU A 402 3.24 13.28 -2.45
CA LEU A 402 2.67 14.62 -2.59
C LEU A 402 1.20 14.53 -2.18
N TYR A 403 0.82 15.29 -1.17
CA TYR A 403 -0.57 15.34 -0.71
C TYR A 403 -1.30 16.49 -1.38
N ALA A 404 -2.52 16.22 -1.80
CA ALA A 404 -3.48 17.23 -2.21
C ALA A 404 -4.51 17.39 -1.09
N GLU A 405 -4.84 18.61 -0.73
CA GLU A 405 -5.86 18.97 0.24
C GLU A 405 -6.91 19.85 -0.46
N VAL A 406 -8.17 19.73 -0.05
CA VAL A 406 -9.29 20.50 -0.60
C VAL A 406 -9.82 21.44 0.49
N ASP A 407 -9.79 22.73 0.21
CA ASP A 407 -10.48 23.70 1.05
C ASP A 407 -11.77 24.12 0.31
N THR A 408 -12.92 23.82 0.86
CA THR A 408 -14.20 24.09 0.19
C THR A 408 -15.24 24.62 1.18
N LEU A 409 -15.98 25.64 0.73
CA LEU A 409 -17.19 26.15 1.37
C LEU A 409 -18.37 25.84 0.44
N VAL A 410 -19.24 24.94 0.90
CA VAL A 410 -20.36 24.42 0.12
C VAL A 410 -21.62 25.16 0.54
N TYR A 411 -22.38 25.68 -0.42
CA TYR A 411 -23.64 26.35 -0.18
C TYR A 411 -24.80 25.45 -0.61
N TYR A 412 -25.86 25.37 0.26
CA TYR A 412 -26.99 24.49 0.00
C TYR A 412 -28.31 25.18 0.30
N ASP A 413 -29.39 24.70 -0.34
CA ASP A 413 -30.77 25.20 -0.16
C ASP A 413 -31.46 24.41 0.96
N GLU A 414 -31.68 25.06 2.09
CA GLU A 414 -32.34 24.45 3.26
C GLU A 414 -33.74 23.93 2.97
N LYS A 415 -34.40 24.44 1.91
CA LYS A 415 -35.77 24.02 1.57
C LYS A 415 -35.79 22.70 0.78
N ARG A 416 -34.66 22.28 0.25
CA ARG A 416 -34.54 21.07 -0.58
C ARG A 416 -33.95 19.89 0.16
N THR A 417 -33.54 20.06 1.41
CA THR A 417 -32.92 18.99 2.21
C THR A 417 -33.47 19.02 3.64
N ILE A 418 -33.47 17.87 4.30
CA ILE A 418 -33.76 17.74 5.74
C ILE A 418 -32.45 17.71 6.56
N LYS A 419 -31.31 17.80 5.89
CA LYS A 419 -30.01 17.75 6.56
C LYS A 419 -29.57 19.15 6.97
N ASP A 420 -28.84 19.20 8.07
CA ASP A 420 -28.17 20.43 8.53
C ASP A 420 -26.79 20.57 7.87
N SER A 421 -26.09 21.64 8.20
CA SER A 421 -24.71 21.88 7.68
C SER A 421 -23.78 20.69 7.94
N SER A 422 -23.85 20.10 9.14
CA SER A 422 -23.03 18.95 9.50
C SER A 422 -23.35 17.71 8.64
N GLY A 423 -24.62 17.51 8.31
CA GLY A 423 -25.05 16.43 7.41
C GLY A 423 -24.54 16.59 5.99
N ILE A 424 -24.52 17.81 5.49
CA ILE A 424 -23.97 18.13 4.16
C ILE A 424 -22.45 17.97 4.16
N ASP A 425 -21.75 18.46 5.22
CA ASP A 425 -20.30 18.26 5.40
C ASP A 425 -19.92 16.78 5.31
N CYS A 426 -20.68 15.93 6.03
CA CYS A 426 -20.42 14.48 6.03
C CYS A 426 -20.59 13.88 4.63
N MET A 427 -21.63 14.25 3.91
CA MET A 427 -21.88 13.74 2.55
C MET A 427 -20.79 14.14 1.57
N VAL A 428 -20.39 15.40 1.61
CA VAL A 428 -19.31 15.90 0.76
C VAL A 428 -18.00 15.19 1.12
N THR A 429 -17.73 15.02 2.41
CA THR A 429 -16.53 14.29 2.90
C THR A 429 -16.53 12.85 2.38
N ASP A 430 -17.64 12.14 2.52
CA ASP A 430 -17.76 10.74 2.05
C ASP A 430 -17.58 10.64 0.53
N THR A 431 -18.16 11.57 -0.22
CA THR A 431 -18.03 11.62 -1.69
C THR A 431 -16.57 11.85 -2.10
N LEU A 432 -15.88 12.77 -1.43
CA LEU A 432 -14.48 13.05 -1.69
C LEU A 432 -13.56 11.87 -1.27
N LEU A 433 -13.91 11.18 -0.17
CA LEU A 433 -13.18 9.96 0.24
C LEU A 433 -13.31 8.85 -0.82
N GLU A 434 -14.51 8.69 -1.36
CA GLU A 434 -14.73 7.72 -2.44
C GLU A 434 -13.97 8.12 -3.72
N TYR A 435 -14.01 9.41 -4.05
CA TYR A 435 -13.27 9.95 -5.20
C TYR A 435 -11.75 9.77 -5.02
N ALA A 436 -11.22 9.97 -3.81
CA ALA A 436 -9.80 9.81 -3.49
C ALA A 436 -9.29 8.37 -3.75
N LYS A 437 -10.17 7.38 -3.62
CA LYS A 437 -9.84 5.97 -3.89
C LYS A 437 -9.81 5.61 -5.37
N SER A 438 -10.16 6.56 -6.25
CA SER A 438 -10.21 6.30 -7.68
C SER A 438 -8.81 6.02 -8.25
N LEU A 439 -8.75 5.19 -9.28
CA LEU A 439 -7.50 4.74 -9.93
C LEU A 439 -6.69 5.87 -10.58
N SER A 440 -7.28 7.03 -10.76
CA SER A 440 -6.60 8.17 -11.39
C SER A 440 -5.82 9.04 -10.41
N ILE A 441 -6.14 8.96 -9.11
CA ILE A 441 -5.58 9.86 -8.08
C ILE A 441 -4.55 9.14 -7.22
N SER A 442 -4.98 8.24 -6.36
CA SER A 442 -4.12 7.60 -5.35
C SER A 442 -3.20 6.57 -5.99
N LYS A 443 -2.12 7.05 -6.62
CA LYS A 443 -1.12 6.21 -7.30
C LYS A 443 0.15 7.01 -7.58
N PHE A 444 1.19 6.31 -7.96
CA PHE A 444 2.39 6.92 -8.53
C PHE A 444 2.03 7.57 -9.88
N GLY A 445 2.41 8.82 -10.05
CA GLY A 445 2.06 9.58 -11.26
C GLY A 445 0.58 9.96 -11.35
N GLY A 446 -0.10 10.04 -10.22
CA GLY A 446 -1.51 10.44 -10.17
C GLY A 446 -1.74 11.91 -10.50
N ALA A 447 -2.99 12.27 -10.75
CA ALA A 447 -3.37 13.68 -11.03
C ALA A 447 -4.71 14.01 -10.38
N VAL A 448 -4.75 15.12 -9.66
CA VAL A 448 -5.99 15.71 -9.15
C VAL A 448 -6.36 16.86 -10.07
N ARG A 449 -7.54 16.75 -10.70
CA ARG A 449 -8.07 17.79 -11.57
C ARG A 449 -9.12 18.59 -10.80
N PHE A 450 -8.91 19.89 -10.72
CA PHE A 450 -9.78 20.81 -9.97
C PHE A 450 -11.24 20.70 -10.42
N SER A 451 -11.49 20.68 -11.73
CA SER A 451 -12.84 20.58 -12.28
C SER A 451 -13.57 19.30 -11.85
N ARG A 452 -12.83 18.19 -11.65
CA ARG A 452 -13.41 16.93 -11.18
C ARG A 452 -13.79 16.98 -9.70
N ILE A 453 -12.98 17.68 -8.90
CA ILE A 453 -13.28 17.90 -7.48
C ILE A 453 -14.54 18.74 -7.34
N VAL A 454 -14.63 19.85 -8.08
CA VAL A 454 -15.81 20.74 -8.05
C VAL A 454 -17.07 19.97 -8.47
N ALA A 455 -16.99 19.19 -9.55
CA ALA A 455 -18.12 18.38 -10.00
C ALA A 455 -18.53 17.33 -8.96
N ALA A 456 -17.57 16.66 -8.34
CA ALA A 456 -17.85 15.65 -7.29
C ALA A 456 -18.55 16.28 -6.08
N ILE A 457 -18.16 17.51 -5.71
CA ILE A 457 -18.80 18.25 -4.61
C ILE A 457 -20.24 18.62 -4.98
N ASP A 458 -20.44 19.17 -6.19
CA ASP A 458 -21.76 19.58 -6.66
C ASP A 458 -22.72 18.39 -6.80
N ASP A 459 -22.22 17.23 -7.18
CA ASP A 459 -23.00 16.00 -7.35
C ASP A 459 -23.25 15.24 -6.03
N ALA A 460 -22.63 15.65 -4.92
CA ALA A 460 -22.74 14.94 -3.64
C ALA A 460 -24.18 14.92 -3.09
N GLU A 461 -24.95 16.01 -3.32
CA GLU A 461 -26.34 16.10 -2.85
C GLU A 461 -27.12 17.17 -3.65
N GLU A 462 -28.35 16.87 -4.04
CA GLU A 462 -29.20 17.73 -4.88
C GLU A 462 -29.49 19.13 -4.33
N SER A 463 -29.35 19.32 -3.03
CA SER A 463 -29.58 20.63 -2.42
C SER A 463 -28.40 21.57 -2.56
N ILE A 464 -27.22 21.08 -2.96
CA ILE A 464 -26.02 21.90 -3.13
C ILE A 464 -26.24 22.82 -4.33
N THR A 465 -26.07 24.12 -4.11
CA THR A 465 -26.30 25.14 -5.13
C THR A 465 -25.02 25.64 -5.76
N ARG A 466 -23.93 25.67 -4.99
CA ARG A 466 -22.61 26.08 -5.46
C ARG A 466 -21.54 25.74 -4.42
N ASN A 467 -20.30 25.72 -4.85
CA ASN A 467 -19.18 25.59 -3.93
C ASN A 467 -18.07 26.60 -4.25
N LEU A 468 -17.30 26.96 -3.23
CA LEU A 468 -16.08 27.77 -3.37
C LEU A 468 -14.92 26.92 -2.93
N SER A 469 -14.23 26.33 -3.89
CA SER A 469 -13.19 25.32 -3.62
C SER A 469 -11.82 25.82 -4.07
N GLN A 470 -10.80 25.37 -3.35
CA GLN A 470 -9.40 25.63 -3.70
C GLN A 470 -8.58 24.40 -3.37
N LEU A 471 -7.66 24.03 -4.23
CA LEU A 471 -6.71 22.96 -3.98
C LEU A 471 -5.42 23.50 -3.37
N ARG A 472 -4.86 22.71 -2.48
CA ARG A 472 -3.62 23.02 -1.79
C ARG A 472 -2.73 21.78 -1.83
N MET A 473 -1.44 21.98 -2.08
CA MET A 473 -0.43 20.92 -2.04
C MET A 473 0.21 20.86 -0.67
N ARG A 474 0.56 19.67 -0.19
CA ARG A 474 1.32 19.48 1.04
C ARG A 474 2.47 18.50 0.83
N LYS A 475 3.61 18.84 1.41
CA LYS A 475 4.80 17.97 1.51
C LYS A 475 5.18 17.84 2.96
N ASP A 476 5.39 16.62 3.41
CA ASP A 476 5.80 16.29 4.77
C ASP A 476 7.31 16.06 4.78
N VAL A 477 8.03 16.86 5.53
CA VAL A 477 9.49 16.82 5.63
C VAL A 477 9.88 16.32 7.01
N LYS A 478 10.68 15.27 7.06
CA LYS A 478 11.18 14.76 8.34
C LYS A 478 12.42 15.55 8.74
N ALA A 479 12.31 16.31 9.82
CA ALA A 479 13.40 17.12 10.35
C ALA A 479 14.47 16.23 10.99
N LEU A 480 15.73 16.60 10.81
CA LEU A 480 16.86 16.00 11.53
C LEU A 480 16.94 16.66 12.91
N MET A 481 16.46 15.95 13.92
CA MET A 481 16.30 16.50 15.27
C MET A 481 17.65 16.75 15.93
N ASN A 482 17.77 17.92 16.58
CA ASN A 482 18.95 18.32 17.36
C ASN A 482 20.25 18.37 16.54
N THR A 483 20.14 18.53 15.23
CA THR A 483 21.28 18.55 14.30
C THR A 483 21.12 19.74 13.35
N ARG A 484 22.22 20.40 13.04
CA ARG A 484 22.24 21.44 12.01
C ARG A 484 21.93 20.80 10.66
N ALA A 485 20.91 21.28 9.99
CA ALA A 485 20.44 20.68 8.75
C ALA A 485 19.98 21.74 7.76
N VAL A 486 20.03 21.36 6.48
CA VAL A 486 19.45 22.09 5.37
C VAL A 486 18.30 21.22 4.81
N TYR A 487 17.28 21.85 4.26
CA TYR A 487 16.11 21.14 3.77
C TYR A 487 15.78 21.58 2.36
N GLU A 488 15.48 20.62 1.52
CA GLU A 488 14.96 20.82 0.15
C GLU A 488 13.58 20.18 0.07
N VAL A 489 12.61 20.96 -0.39
CA VAL A 489 11.22 20.52 -0.49
C VAL A 489 10.76 20.71 -1.91
N CYS A 490 10.55 19.62 -2.65
CA CYS A 490 10.18 19.65 -4.06
C CYS A 490 8.72 19.20 -4.21
N PHE A 491 7.86 20.14 -4.59
CA PHE A 491 6.45 19.86 -4.94
C PHE A 491 6.31 19.44 -6.39
N GLU A 492 7.26 19.85 -7.23
CA GLU A 492 7.30 19.55 -8.67
C GLU A 492 6.07 20.06 -9.43
N ASN A 493 5.36 21.02 -8.86
CA ASN A 493 4.25 21.74 -9.46
C ASN A 493 4.46 23.23 -9.24
N PRO A 494 4.31 24.06 -10.28
CA PRO A 494 4.53 25.50 -10.14
C PRO A 494 3.60 26.11 -9.08
N PHE A 495 4.15 27.03 -8.29
CA PHE A 495 3.39 27.74 -7.24
C PHE A 495 2.63 28.92 -7.82
N GLN A 496 1.50 29.23 -7.21
CA GLN A 496 0.75 30.45 -7.46
C GLN A 496 1.65 31.67 -7.19
N LEU A 497 1.45 32.73 -7.92
CA LEU A 497 2.13 34.01 -7.71
C LEU A 497 1.13 35.01 -7.17
N ASP A 498 1.39 35.54 -5.97
CA ASP A 498 0.55 36.58 -5.35
C ASP A 498 1.50 37.60 -4.71
N CYS A 499 1.38 38.82 -5.11
CA CYS A 499 2.24 39.92 -4.61
C CYS A 499 1.83 40.40 -3.21
N ASN A 500 0.67 39.99 -2.73
CA ASN A 500 0.11 40.46 -1.47
C ASN A 500 0.08 39.42 -0.37
N ARG A 501 0.08 38.14 -0.71
CA ARG A 501 -0.05 37.06 0.26
C ARG A 501 0.99 35.98 0.00
N SER A 502 1.47 35.39 1.09
CA SER A 502 2.33 34.21 1.03
C SER A 502 1.54 33.04 0.43
N VAL A 503 2.16 32.32 -0.49
CA VAL A 503 1.57 31.17 -1.17
C VAL A 503 2.13 29.84 -0.66
N CYS A 504 3.20 29.91 0.13
CA CYS A 504 3.83 28.73 0.73
C CYS A 504 4.07 28.98 2.22
N PHE A 505 3.72 28.00 3.08
CA PHE A 505 3.85 28.15 4.53
C PHE A 505 4.03 26.78 5.20
N SER A 506 4.67 26.80 6.38
CA SER A 506 4.94 25.59 7.17
C SER A 506 4.05 25.50 8.41
N THR A 507 3.94 24.31 9.00
CA THR A 507 3.52 24.12 10.39
C THR A 507 4.62 24.66 11.32
N TYR A 508 4.30 24.88 12.61
CA TYR A 508 5.30 25.40 13.52
C TYR A 508 6.29 24.30 13.96
N PHE A 509 7.45 24.77 14.37
CA PHE A 509 8.51 23.94 14.95
C PHE A 509 9.29 24.77 15.95
N TYR A 510 10.12 24.10 16.75
CA TYR A 510 10.97 24.74 17.77
C TYR A 510 12.43 24.64 17.31
N LEU A 511 13.21 25.67 17.59
CA LEU A 511 14.61 25.79 17.17
C LEU A 511 15.57 25.93 18.35
N ALA A 512 16.77 25.41 18.20
CA ALA A 512 17.92 25.82 19.01
C ALA A 512 18.61 26.96 18.26
N ARG A 513 18.74 28.09 18.94
CA ARG A 513 19.43 29.28 18.41
C ARG A 513 20.65 29.59 19.26
N SER A 514 21.80 29.79 18.60
CA SER A 514 23.08 30.04 19.27
C SER A 514 23.40 28.97 20.32
N GLY A 515 23.01 27.72 20.07
CA GLY A 515 23.26 26.60 20.96
C GLY A 515 22.30 26.48 22.15
N VAL A 516 21.27 27.32 22.21
CA VAL A 516 20.25 27.28 23.28
C VAL A 516 18.94 26.80 22.72
N ALA A 517 18.37 25.75 23.32
CA ALA A 517 17.06 25.21 22.92
C ALA A 517 15.93 26.16 23.37
N ASP A 518 15.05 26.50 22.43
CA ASP A 518 13.88 27.36 22.69
C ASP A 518 12.62 26.56 22.46
N PHE A 519 11.99 26.06 23.52
CA PHE A 519 10.72 25.32 23.51
C PHE A 519 9.49 26.20 23.74
N GLU A 520 9.69 27.52 23.82
CA GLU A 520 8.58 28.46 24.10
C GLU A 520 8.11 29.17 22.83
N THR A 521 9.02 29.43 21.89
CA THR A 521 8.72 30.17 20.66
C THR A 521 8.40 29.23 19.51
N LYS A 522 7.20 29.37 18.95
CA LYS A 522 6.75 28.61 17.76
C LYS A 522 7.19 29.33 16.50
N TYR A 523 8.11 28.71 15.77
CA TYR A 523 8.67 29.27 14.53
C TYR A 523 7.95 28.70 13.31
N TYR A 524 7.77 29.55 12.30
CA TYR A 524 7.12 29.23 11.03
C TYR A 524 7.98 29.73 9.88
N ILE A 525 7.85 29.08 8.73
CA ILE A 525 8.47 29.52 7.48
C ILE A 525 7.34 29.87 6.48
N GLU A 526 7.51 31.01 5.77
CA GLU A 526 6.65 31.39 4.66
C GLU A 526 7.48 32.06 3.57
N ASP A 527 6.93 32.14 2.37
CA ASP A 527 7.57 32.92 1.29
C ASP A 527 7.32 34.41 1.48
N ASP A 528 8.25 35.23 0.98
CA ASP A 528 8.11 36.68 0.94
C ASP A 528 7.47 37.11 -0.39
N PRO A 529 6.19 37.52 -0.40
CA PRO A 529 5.51 37.88 -1.64
C PRO A 529 6.14 39.05 -2.40
N GLN A 530 6.96 39.88 -1.73
CA GLN A 530 7.63 41.02 -2.35
C GLN A 530 9.04 40.69 -2.85
N SER A 531 9.55 39.49 -2.57
CA SER A 531 10.88 39.09 -2.99
C SER A 531 10.92 38.75 -4.49
N GLY A 532 12.10 38.91 -5.09
CA GLY A 532 12.32 38.58 -6.49
C GLY A 532 11.64 39.52 -7.46
N LYS A 533 11.17 40.70 -7.01
CA LYS A 533 10.49 41.70 -7.83
C LYS A 533 9.26 41.15 -8.56
N ARG A 534 8.49 40.31 -7.91
CA ARG A 534 7.29 39.69 -8.52
C ARG A 534 6.30 40.73 -9.04
N SER A 535 6.18 41.87 -8.37
CA SER A 535 5.28 42.93 -8.78
C SER A 535 5.58 43.53 -10.17
N ASP A 536 6.83 43.44 -10.63
CA ASP A 536 7.32 44.00 -11.86
C ASP A 536 7.05 43.13 -13.10
N TYR A 537 6.59 41.90 -12.86
CA TYR A 537 6.38 40.91 -13.92
C TYR A 537 4.92 40.48 -13.99
N GLU A 538 4.47 40.19 -15.20
CA GLU A 538 3.18 39.55 -15.49
C GLU A 538 3.45 38.14 -15.98
N VAL A 539 2.76 37.15 -15.42
CA VAL A 539 2.86 35.77 -15.85
C VAL A 539 1.85 35.52 -16.97
N LYS A 540 2.32 35.05 -18.12
CA LYS A 540 1.46 34.67 -19.23
C LYS A 540 1.68 33.23 -19.63
N LYS A 541 0.60 32.54 -20.01
CA LYS A 541 0.72 31.19 -20.57
C LYS A 541 1.31 31.28 -21.97
N TYR A 542 2.23 30.39 -22.29
CA TYR A 542 2.85 30.33 -23.61
C TYR A 542 1.79 30.27 -24.72
N VAL A 543 0.72 29.50 -24.52
CA VAL A 543 -0.34 29.33 -25.52
C VAL A 543 -1.09 30.64 -25.83
N GLU A 544 -1.10 31.58 -24.88
CA GLU A 544 -1.82 32.88 -24.98
C GLU A 544 -0.98 33.98 -25.64
N LEU A 545 0.30 33.74 -25.91
CA LEU A 545 1.20 34.70 -26.52
C LEU A 545 0.86 34.93 -28.00
N SER A 546 1.24 36.11 -28.51
CA SER A 546 1.21 36.39 -29.94
C SER A 546 2.17 35.48 -30.72
N SER A 547 2.01 35.39 -32.03
CA SER A 547 2.92 34.59 -32.88
C SER A 547 4.36 35.10 -32.81
N GLU A 548 4.53 36.43 -32.78
CA GLU A 548 5.85 37.06 -32.68
C GLU A 548 6.53 36.75 -31.35
N ASP A 549 5.77 36.83 -30.25
CA ASP A 549 6.29 36.49 -28.91
C ASP A 549 6.64 35.01 -28.78
N LYS A 550 5.84 34.13 -29.38
CA LYS A 550 6.13 32.68 -29.39
C LYS A 550 7.46 32.37 -30.10
N ASP A 551 7.70 33.06 -31.22
CA ASP A 551 8.95 32.90 -31.97
C ASP A 551 10.14 33.50 -31.21
N TYR A 552 9.92 34.61 -30.52
CA TYR A 552 10.93 35.17 -29.62
C TYR A 552 11.27 34.22 -28.45
N VAL A 553 10.26 33.63 -27.81
CA VAL A 553 10.46 32.62 -26.74
C VAL A 553 11.28 31.45 -27.26
N LYS A 554 10.97 30.94 -28.46
CA LYS A 554 11.74 29.85 -29.06
C LYS A 554 13.21 30.24 -29.28
N SER A 555 13.45 31.50 -29.63
CA SER A 555 14.84 32.00 -29.83
C SER A 555 15.65 32.10 -28.53
N LEU A 556 14.96 32.25 -27.39
CA LEU A 556 15.60 32.26 -26.08
C LEU A 556 15.96 30.87 -25.59
N MET A 557 15.37 29.82 -26.18
CA MET A 557 15.60 28.43 -25.78
C MET A 557 16.90 27.91 -26.41
N THR A 558 17.86 27.61 -25.59
CA THR A 558 19.14 27.05 -26.04
C THR A 558 19.19 25.54 -25.76
N PRO A 559 19.78 24.72 -26.64
CA PRO A 559 19.93 23.32 -26.34
C PRO A 559 20.69 23.11 -25.01
N PRO A 560 20.28 22.13 -24.18
CA PRO A 560 19.40 20.99 -24.51
C PRO A 560 17.91 21.15 -24.20
N ILE A 561 17.41 22.38 -24.06
CA ILE A 561 15.99 22.61 -23.77
C ILE A 561 15.14 22.18 -24.97
N VAL A 562 14.32 21.16 -24.80
CA VAL A 562 13.49 20.56 -25.86
C VAL A 562 12.00 20.87 -25.68
N GLU A 563 11.58 21.15 -24.45
CA GLU A 563 10.18 21.39 -24.14
C GLU A 563 9.84 22.86 -24.06
N LEU A 564 8.73 23.26 -24.69
CA LEU A 564 8.21 24.63 -24.64
C LEU A 564 7.77 24.95 -23.20
N PRO A 565 8.03 26.17 -22.71
CA PRO A 565 7.60 26.57 -21.37
C PRO A 565 6.08 26.67 -21.29
N ASN A 566 5.49 26.31 -20.16
CA ASN A 566 4.06 26.52 -19.94
C ASN A 566 3.75 28.00 -19.68
N PHE A 567 4.67 28.70 -19.03
CA PHE A 567 4.53 30.10 -18.63
C PHE A 567 5.77 30.87 -19.04
N VAL A 568 5.59 32.16 -19.27
CA VAL A 568 6.68 33.13 -19.46
C VAL A 568 6.41 34.35 -18.58
N TYR A 569 7.44 35.11 -18.31
CA TYR A 569 7.39 36.30 -17.46
C TYR A 569 7.62 37.52 -18.33
N VAL A 570 6.66 38.44 -18.30
CA VAL A 570 6.71 39.67 -19.11
C VAL A 570 6.90 40.84 -18.16
N ASN A 571 7.98 41.57 -18.31
CA ASN A 571 8.21 42.80 -17.54
C ASN A 571 7.14 43.82 -17.91
N LYS A 572 6.41 44.34 -16.95
CA LYS A 572 5.27 45.24 -17.14
C LYS A 572 5.69 46.60 -17.72
N GLU A 573 6.94 47.03 -17.47
CA GLU A 573 7.43 48.33 -17.94
C GLU A 573 8.07 48.21 -19.31
N THR A 574 8.92 47.19 -19.51
CA THR A 574 9.71 47.06 -20.75
C THR A 574 9.06 46.18 -21.80
N GLY A 575 8.10 45.29 -21.39
CA GLY A 575 7.51 44.30 -22.28
C GLY A 575 8.45 43.11 -22.55
N GLU A 576 9.64 43.10 -21.98
CA GLU A 576 10.64 42.02 -22.18
C GLU A 576 10.18 40.69 -21.62
N ILE A 577 10.38 39.60 -22.36
CA ILE A 577 9.94 38.28 -22.01
C ILE A 577 11.12 37.45 -21.44
N PHE A 578 10.89 36.79 -20.35
CA PHE A 578 11.88 35.95 -19.66
C PHE A 578 11.33 34.51 -19.50
N LEU A 579 12.22 33.54 -19.65
CA LEU A 579 11.88 32.10 -19.43
C LEU A 579 11.84 31.75 -17.96
N ASP A 580 12.71 32.33 -17.16
CA ASP A 580 12.85 32.02 -15.75
C ASP A 580 12.51 33.24 -14.88
N PHE A 581 11.80 32.98 -13.80
CA PHE A 581 11.47 34.00 -12.81
C PHE A 581 12.58 34.05 -11.75
N PRO A 582 12.97 35.22 -11.26
CA PRO A 582 13.95 35.33 -10.19
C PRO A 582 13.48 34.57 -8.94
N LEU A 583 14.40 33.90 -8.26
CA LEU A 583 14.10 33.15 -7.03
C LEU A 583 13.57 34.12 -5.97
N GLY A 584 12.48 33.72 -5.33
CA GLY A 584 11.95 34.42 -4.17
C GLY A 584 12.70 34.02 -2.90
N LYS A 585 12.40 34.70 -1.81
CA LYS A 585 13.01 34.46 -0.49
C LYS A 585 12.02 33.81 0.45
N LEU A 586 12.53 33.03 1.39
CA LEU A 586 11.79 32.46 2.50
C LEU A 586 12.10 33.24 3.78
N ARG A 587 11.06 33.48 4.59
CA ARG A 587 11.16 34.21 5.86
C ARG A 587 10.85 33.28 7.04
N LEU A 588 11.62 33.45 8.12
CA LEU A 588 11.39 32.78 9.40
C LEU A 588 10.74 33.78 10.35
N PHE A 589 9.62 33.41 10.95
CA PHE A 589 8.88 34.28 11.87
C PHE A 589 8.25 33.50 13.03
N TYR A 590 7.80 34.21 14.03
CA TYR A 590 6.94 33.69 15.10
C TYR A 590 5.76 34.66 15.30
N ILE A 591 4.75 34.21 16.00
CA ILE A 591 3.56 35.01 16.33
C ILE A 591 3.66 35.41 17.79
N ASN A 592 3.65 36.72 18.05
CA ASN A 592 3.78 37.25 19.40
C ASN A 592 2.44 37.20 20.16
N SER A 593 2.44 37.60 21.43
CA SER A 593 1.24 37.61 22.28
C SER A 593 0.11 38.52 21.79
N LEU A 594 0.45 39.48 20.90
CA LEU A 594 -0.53 40.39 20.29
C LEU A 594 -1.04 39.86 18.94
N ASN A 595 -0.79 38.57 18.60
CA ASN A 595 -1.15 37.91 17.37
C ASN A 595 -0.54 38.58 16.11
N GLN A 596 0.66 39.13 16.23
CA GLN A 596 1.41 39.77 15.13
C GLN A 596 2.60 38.93 14.72
N LYS A 597 2.89 38.86 13.45
CA LYS A 597 4.07 38.17 12.90
C LYS A 597 5.33 38.99 13.21
N VAL A 598 6.32 38.37 13.83
CA VAL A 598 7.62 38.95 14.09
C VAL A 598 8.67 38.18 13.28
N TYR A 599 9.24 38.81 12.27
CA TYR A 599 10.24 38.20 11.38
C TYR A 599 11.59 38.14 12.07
N VAL A 600 12.11 36.97 12.23
CA VAL A 600 13.40 36.68 12.88
C VAL A 600 14.52 36.70 11.82
N ASP A 601 14.22 36.17 10.65
CA ASP A 601 15.14 36.17 9.51
C ASP A 601 14.30 36.34 8.23
N SER A 602 14.61 37.34 7.45
CA SER A 602 13.89 37.64 6.19
C SER A 602 14.47 36.91 5.00
N ASP A 603 15.50 36.08 5.18
CA ASP A 603 16.22 35.41 4.10
C ASP A 603 16.80 34.07 4.59
N ILE A 604 15.92 33.16 5.06
CA ILE A 604 16.33 31.85 5.56
C ILE A 604 16.54 30.84 4.42
N GLY A 605 16.12 31.19 3.21
CA GLY A 605 16.21 30.31 2.06
C GLY A 605 15.56 30.90 0.81
N SER A 606 15.53 30.10 -0.24
CA SER A 606 14.97 30.50 -1.53
C SER A 606 13.76 29.66 -1.93
N ILE A 607 12.89 30.24 -2.74
CA ILE A 607 11.74 29.58 -3.34
C ILE A 607 11.77 29.76 -4.86
N ASP A 608 11.65 28.64 -5.58
CA ASP A 608 11.52 28.62 -7.04
C ASP A 608 10.04 28.37 -7.38
N TYR A 609 9.36 29.44 -7.80
CA TYR A 609 7.92 29.36 -8.08
C TYR A 609 7.59 28.55 -9.32
N ASP A 610 8.51 28.43 -10.27
CA ASP A 610 8.30 27.69 -11.52
C ASP A 610 8.48 26.19 -11.32
N LYS A 611 9.51 25.81 -10.55
CA LYS A 611 9.77 24.40 -10.28
C LYS A 611 8.94 23.86 -9.13
N GLY A 612 8.42 24.74 -8.28
CA GLY A 612 7.73 24.33 -7.06
C GLY A 612 8.71 23.76 -6.04
N GLU A 613 9.79 24.50 -5.78
CA GLU A 613 10.90 24.01 -4.96
C GLU A 613 11.31 25.03 -3.90
N LEU A 614 11.55 24.54 -2.70
CA LEU A 614 12.05 25.35 -1.57
C LEU A 614 13.43 24.83 -1.16
N LYS A 615 14.37 25.74 -0.90
CA LYS A 615 15.68 25.42 -0.34
C LYS A 615 15.90 26.24 0.92
N ILE A 616 16.01 25.57 2.05
CA ILE A 616 16.04 26.20 3.37
C ILE A 616 17.41 25.93 4.01
N GLY A 617 18.09 26.98 4.44
CA GLY A 617 19.32 26.86 5.19
C GLY A 617 20.59 26.64 4.36
N TYR A 618 20.52 26.73 3.04
CA TYR A 618 21.66 26.42 2.17
C TYR A 618 22.76 27.48 2.19
N GLU A 619 22.45 28.70 2.58
CA GLU A 619 23.46 29.74 2.73
C GLU A 619 24.23 29.57 4.06
N LYS A 620 25.48 29.96 4.04
CA LYS A 620 26.37 29.83 5.21
C LYS A 620 25.78 30.53 6.44
N GLY A 621 25.57 29.78 7.49
CA GLY A 621 25.04 30.28 8.77
C GLY A 621 23.52 30.34 8.85
N LYS A 622 22.82 29.86 7.85
CA LYS A 622 21.33 29.82 7.79
C LYS A 622 20.75 28.45 8.13
N ASP A 623 21.60 27.42 8.30
CA ASP A 623 21.17 26.07 8.66
C ASP A 623 20.33 26.08 9.95
N LEU A 624 19.31 25.22 9.97
CA LEU A 624 18.36 25.13 11.07
C LEU A 624 18.69 23.95 11.99
N THR A 625 18.54 24.16 13.30
CA THR A 625 18.60 23.09 14.30
C THR A 625 17.20 22.93 14.90
N VAL A 626 16.42 22.02 14.34
CA VAL A 626 15.05 21.75 14.81
C VAL A 626 15.14 20.85 16.07
N ILE A 627 14.43 21.24 17.13
CA ILE A 627 14.42 20.49 18.39
C ILE A 627 13.09 19.81 18.67
N ASP A 628 11.99 20.35 18.13
CA ASP A 628 10.67 19.70 18.20
C ASP A 628 9.75 20.26 17.10
N THR A 629 8.65 19.56 16.82
CA THR A 629 7.72 19.92 15.74
C THR A 629 6.26 19.80 16.18
N GLU A 630 5.37 20.54 15.53
CA GLU A 630 3.91 20.45 15.75
C GLU A 630 3.39 19.03 15.52
N ILE A 631 3.85 18.43 14.44
CA ILE A 631 3.44 17.07 14.06
C ILE A 631 4.42 16.08 14.70
N PRO A 632 3.92 15.02 15.34
CA PRO A 632 4.80 14.02 15.97
C PRO A 632 5.83 13.40 15.01
N ASN A 633 6.88 12.85 15.55
CA ASN A 633 7.97 12.18 14.83
C ASN A 633 8.88 13.13 14.03
N GLY A 634 8.88 14.43 14.38
CA GLY A 634 9.76 15.40 13.75
C GLY A 634 9.33 15.81 12.34
N ILE A 635 8.03 15.81 12.07
CA ILE A 635 7.51 16.17 10.74
C ILE A 635 7.15 17.65 10.70
N ILE A 636 7.66 18.34 9.68
CA ILE A 636 7.25 19.72 9.32
C ILE A 636 6.45 19.61 8.02
N GLU A 637 5.21 20.06 8.04
CA GLU A 637 4.35 20.08 6.85
C GLU A 637 4.50 21.43 6.16
N PHE A 638 4.84 21.39 4.87
CA PHE A 638 4.86 22.57 4.00
C PHE A 638 3.64 22.52 3.09
N ARG A 639 2.89 23.60 3.04
CA ARG A 639 1.71 23.74 2.17
C ARG A 639 1.95 24.84 1.16
N ALA A 640 1.44 24.63 -0.06
CA ALA A 640 1.57 25.62 -1.14
C ALA A 640 0.36 25.54 -2.06
N PHE A 641 0.03 26.66 -2.68
CA PHE A 641 -1.06 26.73 -3.67
C PHE A 641 -0.49 26.51 -5.08
N PRO A 642 -1.05 25.54 -5.85
CA PRO A 642 -0.61 25.33 -7.21
C PRO A 642 -1.06 26.46 -8.14
N ARG A 643 -0.23 26.76 -9.15
CA ARG A 643 -0.49 27.88 -10.09
C ARG A 643 -1.76 27.67 -10.92
N GLU A 644 -1.98 26.45 -11.41
CA GLU A 644 -3.10 26.12 -12.29
C GLU A 644 -4.28 25.46 -11.61
N GLN A 645 -4.23 25.30 -10.31
CA GLN A 645 -5.22 24.59 -9.50
C GLN A 645 -5.32 23.07 -9.78
N ASP A 646 -4.64 22.54 -10.78
CA ASP A 646 -4.47 21.11 -10.96
C ASP A 646 -3.17 20.68 -10.26
N ILE A 647 -3.16 19.47 -9.69
CA ILE A 647 -1.97 18.90 -9.06
C ILE A 647 -1.63 17.62 -9.82
N ILE A 648 -0.44 17.57 -10.40
CA ILE A 648 0.02 16.43 -11.21
C ILE A 648 1.33 15.93 -10.62
N ALA A 649 1.35 14.67 -10.22
CA ALA A 649 2.55 14.04 -9.70
C ALA A 649 3.39 13.44 -10.84
N LYS A 650 4.71 13.54 -10.73
CA LYS A 650 5.62 12.79 -11.61
C LYS A 650 5.50 11.30 -11.32
N HIS A 651 5.94 10.47 -12.28
CA HIS A 651 5.83 9.00 -12.15
C HIS A 651 6.51 8.44 -10.89
N SER A 652 7.54 9.10 -10.39
CA SER A 652 8.26 8.70 -9.17
C SER A 652 7.60 9.17 -7.87
N VAL A 653 6.55 9.99 -7.95
CA VAL A 653 5.87 10.60 -6.80
C VAL A 653 4.49 10.00 -6.65
N TYR A 654 4.17 9.52 -5.44
CA TYR A 654 2.84 9.02 -5.10
C TYR A 654 1.94 10.19 -4.75
N LEU A 655 0.84 10.35 -5.46
CA LEU A 655 -0.16 11.39 -5.16
C LEU A 655 -1.21 10.81 -4.22
N SER A 656 -1.55 11.57 -3.17
CA SER A 656 -2.58 11.19 -2.21
C SER A 656 -3.51 12.38 -1.96
N LEU A 657 -4.82 12.18 -2.12
CA LEU A 657 -5.81 13.19 -1.76
C LEU A 657 -6.17 12.98 -0.28
N ASP A 658 -5.73 13.92 0.57
CA ASP A 658 -5.86 13.83 2.03
C ASP A 658 -7.10 14.58 2.49
N ILE A 659 -8.20 13.86 2.60
CA ILE A 659 -9.49 14.44 3.03
C ILE A 659 -9.48 14.74 4.53
N ALA A 660 -8.72 13.99 5.33
CA ALA A 660 -8.65 14.20 6.79
C ALA A 660 -8.05 15.57 7.16
N LYS A 661 -7.15 16.10 6.32
CA LYS A 661 -6.53 17.43 6.51
C LYS A 661 -7.13 18.50 5.60
N SER A 662 -8.16 18.16 4.85
CA SER A 662 -8.92 19.10 4.03
C SER A 662 -9.93 19.87 4.90
N SER A 663 -10.28 21.08 4.48
CA SER A 663 -11.31 21.91 5.16
C SER A 663 -12.60 21.86 4.34
N ILE A 664 -13.61 21.22 4.88
CA ILE A 664 -14.93 21.10 4.23
C ILE A 664 -15.94 21.73 5.16
N GLU A 665 -16.64 22.77 4.70
CA GLU A 665 -17.63 23.49 5.49
C GLU A 665 -18.88 23.74 4.64
N ALA A 666 -20.04 23.49 5.20
CA ALA A 666 -21.33 23.77 4.54
C ALA A 666 -22.05 24.94 5.21
N SER A 667 -22.70 25.76 4.40
CA SER A 667 -23.47 26.91 4.87
C SER A 667 -24.73 27.05 4.04
N PRO A 668 -25.87 27.44 4.66
CA PRO A 668 -27.08 27.75 3.89
C PRO A 668 -26.84 28.86 2.87
N ASP A 669 -27.39 28.71 1.68
CA ASP A 669 -27.25 29.72 0.62
C ASP A 669 -28.35 30.81 0.81
N THR A 670 -27.93 31.95 1.35
CA THR A 670 -28.79 33.08 1.61
C THR A 670 -29.22 33.83 0.33
N LYS A 671 -28.61 33.53 -0.81
CA LYS A 671 -28.93 34.21 -2.09
C LYS A 671 -30.12 33.56 -2.82
N ILE A 672 -30.61 32.43 -2.35
CA ILE A 672 -31.76 31.76 -2.96
C ILE A 672 -33.03 32.53 -2.62
N GLY A 673 -33.73 33.00 -3.63
CA GLY A 673 -35.00 33.68 -3.48
C GLY A 673 -34.95 35.21 -3.39
N GLU A 674 -33.77 35.81 -3.55
CA GLU A 674 -33.70 37.25 -3.78
C GLU A 674 -34.02 37.52 -5.25
N PRO A 675 -34.99 38.42 -5.58
CA PRO A 675 -35.37 38.69 -6.95
C PRO A 675 -34.29 39.40 -7.77
#